data_a69270d96eaff340b47bbbbcf7451050
#
_entry.id   a69270d96eaff340b47bbbbcf7451050
#
_cell.length_a   1.000
_cell.length_b   1.000
_cell.length_c   1.000
_cell.angle_alpha   90.00
_cell.angle_beta   90.00
_cell.angle_gamma   90.00
#
_symmetry.space_group_name_H-M   'P 1'
#
loop_
_entity.id
_entity.type
_entity.pdbx_description
1 polymer ?
#
loop_
_entity_poly.entity_id
_entity_poly.type
_entity_poly.pdbx_seq_one_letter_code
_entity_poly.pdbx_strand_id
1 'polypeptide(L)'
;MKRFLTMCAGILLICQFTPPLTLAQNAGYEVKGVVVDKSGMPILGATVVEKGTTNGVSTGIDGDYAIRAAGPESVIEVSYVGYKTVSLVASSSLLAHLTLEEDAMGIDDVVVIGYGTVKKNDMTGSVVAIKAEEFNRGAVVSTQDMLKGKVPGVHIIPGDGGPGSSATIRVRGAASLNASNDPLIVIDEVPIAVDGGKGMANPLETINPNDIESFTVLKDASAAAIYGSRASNGVILVTTKKGRGNTPRVSYSGSVSVQTNSDELPVMSPGEFRTYIDQVYPAGTTTGDKVQSMLGDKNTNWQDLVFRTAISHDHNVSLIGNINDRMPYRASVGYTNQQGTLETSKYERGTLDLSLSPNFFDKHLTVNLNAKGVVTSQRYASGGVVGSAAFFNPTIDPYFRNDDGSIDYTTTNGYWNYGSGRGEDFTPNTLLGAGPLSQLYDRDNTARAKRFIGNAQIDYKVHGFEALRFNLNLGLDVSSAKTYDGVNPGSFQAYTDTEARGWGQYSWTTNFRRNQLLEFYANFNKEWGIHHLDVMAGYSWQHFYSSDHSVSYFNETHEQKGEDSRYPFNRQENYLLSFYGRLNYSIASKYLFTFTLRDDASSRFSKDTRWGLFPSGAFAWNIAEENFLKDSRAVSALKLRVGVGQTGQQEIGSNYPYLARYYMSTDVYKTYYMGSAGHMFYLTPGAYDPNIKWETTTTYNVGLDFGFLGGRINGSVDWYLRQTDDLLNSVITPMGSNFGNTVLTNIGSMENKGVEFNLNFIPVQTKDWNLTVGFNGTFQHTEFTKLNNTDDPDYNIQTGSITKGTGNLLQIHKVGYAPYTFYCFQQVYDQDGNPIQNALVDRDKDGKITQADRYVTDKSPNPDFFYGISLKLSYKNWDFGFNGHGSAGNWVFNDFASANSTSNIDINAGNLPNFARLVKKTGFTKANSGEQWYSDMFLENASFFRMDDINLGYTFNKIGNWKGSMRVAFGVQNVFVITDYSGVDPEIPGVNGIDGSIWPRPRTYSLRLNVNF
;
A
#
# COMPACT_ATOMS: atom_id res chain seq x y z
N MET A 1 0.65 -10.47 -31.53
CA MET A 1 -0.01 -9.18 -31.83
C MET A 1 -0.84 -9.19 -33.11
N LYS A 2 -0.34 -9.61 -34.29
CA LYS A 2 -1.16 -9.67 -35.50
C LYS A 2 -2.39 -10.60 -35.45
N ARG A 3 -2.35 -11.73 -34.76
CA ARG A 3 -3.52 -12.65 -34.59
C ARG A 3 -4.59 -12.16 -33.61
N PHE A 4 -4.25 -11.24 -32.71
CA PHE A 4 -5.18 -10.64 -31.74
C PHE A 4 -6.02 -9.52 -32.40
N LEU A 5 -5.41 -8.74 -33.30
CA LEU A 5 -6.11 -7.73 -34.08
C LEU A 5 -7.13 -8.32 -35.04
N THR A 6 -6.88 -9.51 -35.59
CA THR A 6 -7.78 -10.21 -36.50
C THR A 6 -9.02 -10.77 -35.78
N MET A 7 -8.91 -11.11 -34.48
CA MET A 7 -10.01 -11.57 -33.67
C MET A 7 -10.93 -10.41 -33.22
N CYS A 8 -10.36 -9.22 -32.95
CA CYS A 8 -11.15 -8.02 -32.63
C CYS A 8 -11.90 -7.47 -33.86
N ALA A 9 -11.34 -7.60 -35.08
CA ALA A 9 -12.03 -7.20 -36.32
C ALA A 9 -13.21 -8.13 -36.68
N GLY A 10 -13.17 -9.40 -36.28
CA GLY A 10 -14.26 -10.36 -36.50
C GLY A 10 -15.50 -10.09 -35.65
N ILE A 11 -15.36 -9.49 -34.49
CA ILE A 11 -16.47 -9.17 -33.56
C ILE A 11 -17.21 -7.89 -34.01
N LEU A 12 -16.54 -6.98 -34.70
CA LEU A 12 -17.15 -5.74 -35.24
C LEU A 12 -18.03 -5.96 -36.48
N LEU A 13 -17.89 -7.08 -37.18
CA LEU A 13 -18.65 -7.36 -38.43
C LEU A 13 -19.99 -8.05 -38.18
N ILE A 14 -20.29 -8.50 -36.93
CA ILE A 14 -21.57 -9.21 -36.63
C ILE A 14 -22.71 -8.24 -36.30
N CYS A 15 -22.43 -6.96 -36.12
CA CYS A 15 -23.46 -5.98 -35.69
C CYS A 15 -24.23 -5.27 -36.85
N GLN A 16 -24.13 -5.73 -38.09
CA GLN A 16 -24.75 -5.01 -39.23
C GLN A 16 -25.98 -5.65 -39.88
N PHE A 17 -26.74 -6.52 -39.19
CA PHE A 17 -28.03 -6.98 -39.79
C PHE A 17 -29.14 -7.08 -38.74
N THR A 18 -29.90 -6.01 -38.59
CA THR A 18 -31.31 -6.10 -38.13
C THR A 18 -32.17 -5.06 -38.84
N PRO A 19 -33.33 -5.45 -39.41
CA PRO A 19 -34.25 -4.50 -40.06
C PRO A 19 -35.00 -3.67 -39.00
N PRO A 20 -35.47 -2.46 -39.33
CA PRO A 20 -36.20 -1.60 -38.40
C PRO A 20 -37.63 -2.13 -38.19
N LEU A 21 -37.93 -2.46 -36.92
CA LEU A 21 -39.31 -2.68 -36.48
C LEU A 21 -39.97 -1.31 -36.24
N THR A 22 -40.95 -1.02 -37.03
CA THR A 22 -41.88 0.10 -36.82
C THR A 22 -42.74 -0.16 -35.60
N LEU A 23 -42.49 0.59 -34.51
CA LEU A 23 -43.36 0.59 -33.33
C LEU A 23 -44.54 1.55 -33.57
N ALA A 24 -45.72 1.03 -33.37
CA ALA A 24 -46.94 1.84 -33.32
C ALA A 24 -46.88 2.80 -32.13
N GLN A 25 -47.08 4.08 -32.40
CA GLN A 25 -47.21 5.10 -31.37
C GLN A 25 -48.53 4.91 -30.61
N ASN A 26 -48.44 4.40 -29.37
CA ASN A 26 -49.47 4.57 -28.36
C ASN A 26 -49.43 6.03 -27.87
N ALA A 27 -50.57 6.69 -27.85
CA ALA A 27 -50.74 8.03 -27.28
C ALA A 27 -50.57 7.95 -25.74
N GLY A 28 -49.30 8.08 -25.25
CA GLY A 28 -48.99 8.07 -23.83
C GLY A 28 -49.47 9.37 -23.14
N TYR A 29 -49.68 9.27 -21.82
CA TYR A 29 -50.05 10.42 -20.97
C TYR A 29 -48.78 11.27 -20.70
N GLU A 30 -48.78 12.53 -21.13
CA GLU A 30 -47.65 13.44 -21.00
C GLU A 30 -47.63 14.07 -19.59
N VAL A 31 -46.58 13.90 -18.84
CA VAL A 31 -46.31 14.48 -17.53
C VAL A 31 -45.15 15.45 -17.66
N LYS A 32 -45.40 16.71 -17.29
CA LYS A 32 -44.40 17.80 -17.30
C LYS A 32 -44.35 18.46 -15.93
N GLY A 33 -43.17 18.89 -15.52
CA GLY A 33 -43.00 19.60 -14.26
C GLY A 33 -41.56 20.06 -14.02
N VAL A 34 -41.38 20.62 -12.83
CA VAL A 34 -40.09 21.08 -12.33
C VAL A 34 -39.84 20.43 -11.00
N VAL A 35 -38.64 19.93 -10.82
CA VAL A 35 -38.14 19.34 -9.56
C VAL A 35 -37.28 20.38 -8.87
N VAL A 36 -37.62 20.72 -7.63
CA VAL A 36 -36.90 21.69 -6.81
C VAL A 36 -36.57 21.12 -5.44
N ASP A 37 -35.60 21.72 -4.74
CA ASP A 37 -35.35 21.44 -3.33
C ASP A 37 -36.30 22.25 -2.40
N LYS A 38 -36.19 22.03 -1.08
CA LYS A 38 -36.97 22.81 -0.07
C LYS A 38 -36.73 24.32 -0.10
N SER A 39 -35.62 24.77 -0.68
CA SER A 39 -35.30 26.19 -0.84
C SER A 39 -35.88 26.77 -2.15
N GLY A 40 -36.52 25.95 -2.98
CA GLY A 40 -37.06 26.31 -4.29
C GLY A 40 -35.99 26.34 -5.39
N MET A 41 -34.80 25.78 -5.17
CA MET A 41 -33.77 25.70 -6.21
C MET A 41 -34.02 24.50 -7.13
N PRO A 42 -33.89 24.70 -8.47
CA PRO A 42 -34.02 23.61 -9.42
C PRO A 42 -32.99 22.51 -9.18
N ILE A 43 -33.42 21.25 -9.21
CA ILE A 43 -32.52 20.09 -9.12
C ILE A 43 -32.20 19.60 -10.52
N LEU A 44 -31.00 19.87 -11.01
CA LEU A 44 -30.47 19.39 -12.27
C LEU A 44 -30.12 17.91 -12.18
N GLY A 45 -30.58 17.09 -13.12
CA GLY A 45 -30.18 15.68 -13.22
C GLY A 45 -30.94 14.74 -12.29
N ALA A 46 -32.04 15.18 -11.67
CA ALA A 46 -32.95 14.29 -10.97
C ALA A 46 -33.53 13.27 -11.97
N THR A 47 -33.55 12.00 -11.56
CA THR A 47 -34.09 10.92 -12.40
C THR A 47 -35.62 10.84 -12.21
N VAL A 48 -36.38 10.93 -13.29
CA VAL A 48 -37.81 10.80 -13.33
C VAL A 48 -38.17 9.56 -14.15
N VAL A 49 -38.72 8.53 -13.54
CA VAL A 49 -38.95 7.21 -14.17
C VAL A 49 -40.37 6.75 -13.94
N GLU A 50 -40.99 6.14 -14.92
CA GLU A 50 -42.22 5.38 -14.75
C GLU A 50 -41.88 4.04 -14.08
N LYS A 51 -42.39 3.86 -12.86
CA LYS A 51 -42.06 2.73 -11.99
C LYS A 51 -42.35 1.40 -12.66
N GLY A 52 -41.34 0.49 -12.61
CA GLY A 52 -41.46 -0.82 -13.23
C GLY A 52 -41.20 -0.87 -14.73
N THR A 53 -40.80 0.26 -15.34
CA THR A 53 -40.44 0.38 -16.75
C THR A 53 -39.05 0.97 -16.94
N THR A 54 -38.55 0.97 -18.16
CA THR A 54 -37.30 1.67 -18.53
C THR A 54 -37.57 3.09 -19.06
N ASN A 55 -38.84 3.55 -19.02
CA ASN A 55 -39.23 4.86 -19.48
C ASN A 55 -38.84 5.90 -18.41
N GLY A 56 -37.85 6.73 -18.70
CA GLY A 56 -37.37 7.75 -17.76
C GLY A 56 -36.61 8.86 -18.43
N VAL A 57 -36.57 10.02 -17.77
CA VAL A 57 -35.86 11.23 -18.20
C VAL A 57 -35.11 11.81 -17.01
N SER A 58 -34.10 12.65 -17.26
CA SER A 58 -33.42 13.44 -16.23
C SER A 58 -33.86 14.88 -16.34
N THR A 59 -34.00 15.57 -15.20
CA THR A 59 -34.35 17.00 -15.18
C THR A 59 -33.28 17.87 -15.81
N GLY A 60 -33.71 18.91 -16.50
CA GLY A 60 -32.88 19.95 -17.11
C GLY A 60 -32.24 20.90 -16.09
N ILE A 61 -31.53 21.95 -16.60
CA ILE A 61 -30.81 22.92 -15.78
C ILE A 61 -31.75 23.76 -14.87
N ASP A 62 -33.00 23.95 -15.30
CA ASP A 62 -34.04 24.64 -14.55
C ASP A 62 -34.91 23.65 -13.75
N GLY A 63 -34.46 22.39 -13.57
CA GLY A 63 -35.18 21.33 -12.90
C GLY A 63 -36.36 20.77 -13.71
N ASP A 64 -36.55 21.25 -14.93
CA ASP A 64 -37.65 20.88 -15.81
C ASP A 64 -37.53 19.46 -16.36
N TYR A 65 -38.69 18.80 -16.53
CA TYR A 65 -38.75 17.48 -17.17
C TYR A 65 -40.05 17.29 -17.95
N ALA A 66 -40.01 16.39 -18.91
CA ALA A 66 -41.19 15.91 -19.64
C ALA A 66 -41.03 14.40 -19.89
N ILE A 67 -41.96 13.60 -19.38
CA ILE A 67 -41.99 12.14 -19.56
C ILE A 67 -43.37 11.73 -20.10
N ARG A 68 -43.41 10.77 -21.01
CA ARG A 68 -44.68 10.17 -21.51
C ARG A 68 -44.89 8.84 -20.80
N ALA A 69 -45.82 8.80 -19.88
CA ALA A 69 -46.25 7.60 -19.17
C ALA A 69 -47.28 6.80 -19.98
N ALA A 70 -47.38 5.51 -19.66
CA ALA A 70 -48.36 4.63 -20.36
C ALA A 70 -49.83 5.05 -20.13
N GLY A 71 -50.11 5.68 -18.97
CA GLY A 71 -51.46 6.19 -18.65
C GLY A 71 -51.45 7.08 -17.39
N PRO A 72 -52.59 7.70 -17.05
CA PRO A 72 -52.72 8.63 -15.92
C PRO A 72 -52.55 7.95 -14.55
N GLU A 73 -52.74 6.61 -14.47
CA GLU A 73 -52.56 5.78 -13.26
C GLU A 73 -51.13 5.22 -13.13
N SER A 74 -50.25 5.45 -14.12
CA SER A 74 -48.86 5.07 -14.02
C SER A 74 -48.19 5.77 -12.85
N VAL A 75 -47.34 5.07 -12.13
CA VAL A 75 -46.61 5.68 -11.01
C VAL A 75 -45.26 6.26 -11.53
N ILE A 76 -45.09 7.56 -11.34
CA ILE A 76 -43.82 8.26 -11.63
C ILE A 76 -43.01 8.34 -10.35
N GLU A 77 -41.81 7.84 -10.45
CA GLU A 77 -40.79 7.86 -9.36
C GLU A 77 -39.73 8.91 -9.69
N VAL A 78 -39.55 9.87 -8.78
CA VAL A 78 -38.55 10.92 -8.92
C VAL A 78 -37.51 10.77 -7.84
N SER A 79 -36.24 10.63 -8.23
CA SER A 79 -35.12 10.42 -7.34
C SER A 79 -33.93 11.29 -7.72
N TYR A 80 -33.16 11.71 -6.69
CA TYR A 80 -31.90 12.42 -6.86
C TYR A 80 -30.96 12.08 -5.70
N VAL A 81 -29.68 12.03 -5.97
CA VAL A 81 -28.68 11.69 -4.94
C VAL A 81 -28.74 12.70 -3.80
N GLY A 82 -28.92 12.20 -2.57
CA GLY A 82 -29.07 13.02 -1.38
C GLY A 82 -30.48 13.52 -1.08
N TYR A 83 -31.50 13.05 -1.81
CA TYR A 83 -32.91 13.39 -1.62
C TYR A 83 -33.78 12.14 -1.51
N LYS A 84 -34.88 12.23 -0.73
CA LYS A 84 -35.88 11.17 -0.62
C LYS A 84 -36.58 10.94 -1.97
N THR A 85 -36.62 9.68 -2.39
CA THR A 85 -37.38 9.32 -3.59
C THR A 85 -38.86 9.51 -3.37
N VAL A 86 -39.51 10.18 -4.30
CA VAL A 86 -40.96 10.45 -4.29
C VAL A 86 -41.61 9.64 -5.40
N SER A 87 -42.69 8.90 -5.07
CA SER A 87 -43.49 8.14 -6.05
C SER A 87 -44.92 8.70 -6.04
N LEU A 88 -45.41 9.19 -7.20
CA LEU A 88 -46.72 9.76 -7.40
C LEU A 88 -47.36 9.19 -8.66
N VAL A 89 -48.68 9.11 -8.73
CA VAL A 89 -49.38 8.75 -9.98
C VAL A 89 -49.21 9.85 -11.03
N ALA A 90 -49.12 9.50 -12.29
CA ALA A 90 -48.89 10.41 -13.41
C ALA A 90 -49.89 11.56 -13.51
N SER A 91 -51.10 11.34 -13.06
CA SER A 91 -52.19 12.35 -12.99
C SER A 91 -52.06 13.32 -11.78
N SER A 92 -51.09 13.14 -10.88
CA SER A 92 -50.92 13.99 -9.70
C SER A 92 -50.44 15.38 -10.08
N SER A 93 -51.18 16.40 -9.63
CA SER A 93 -50.82 17.82 -9.82
C SER A 93 -49.50 18.21 -9.10
N LEU A 94 -49.08 17.42 -8.11
CA LEU A 94 -47.81 17.63 -7.41
C LEU A 94 -46.59 17.40 -8.31
N LEU A 95 -46.74 16.66 -9.41
CA LEU A 95 -45.66 16.44 -10.38
C LEU A 95 -45.32 17.69 -11.19
N ALA A 96 -46.28 18.65 -11.33
CA ALA A 96 -46.03 19.90 -12.04
C ALA A 96 -44.99 20.79 -11.31
N HIS A 97 -44.91 20.69 -9.96
CA HIS A 97 -43.90 21.38 -9.13
C HIS A 97 -43.55 20.50 -7.93
N LEU A 98 -42.56 19.61 -8.13
CA LEU A 98 -42.21 18.64 -7.16
C LEU A 98 -41.05 19.12 -6.30
N THR A 99 -41.28 19.21 -4.99
CA THR A 99 -40.20 19.50 -4.02
C THR A 99 -39.67 18.19 -3.46
N LEU A 100 -38.40 17.93 -3.68
CA LEU A 100 -37.68 16.81 -3.02
C LEU A 100 -37.18 17.24 -1.63
N GLU A 101 -37.39 16.39 -0.66
CA GLU A 101 -36.79 16.54 0.67
C GLU A 101 -35.39 15.94 0.67
N GLU A 102 -34.42 16.70 1.21
CA GLU A 102 -33.08 16.14 1.44
C GLU A 102 -33.18 14.93 2.36
N ASP A 103 -32.55 13.85 1.94
CA ASP A 103 -32.33 12.69 2.77
C ASP A 103 -30.96 12.81 3.44
N ALA A 104 -30.95 13.21 4.68
CA ALA A 104 -29.73 13.32 5.48
C ALA A 104 -29.08 11.96 5.76
N MET A 105 -29.80 10.88 5.51
CA MET A 105 -29.27 9.51 5.44
C MET A 105 -29.06 9.21 3.96
N GLY A 106 -27.80 9.14 3.52
CA GLY A 106 -27.45 8.77 2.15
C GLY A 106 -28.24 7.51 1.74
N ILE A 107 -29.25 7.72 0.92
CA ILE A 107 -30.10 6.66 0.39
C ILE A 107 -29.20 5.70 -0.35
N ASP A 108 -29.27 4.42 0.04
CA ASP A 108 -28.75 3.29 -0.67
C ASP A 108 -27.28 3.44 -1.09
N ASP A 109 -26.39 3.71 -0.13
CA ASP A 109 -24.96 3.49 -0.33
C ASP A 109 -24.76 2.00 -0.64
N VAL A 110 -24.72 1.71 -1.94
CA VAL A 110 -24.42 0.39 -2.45
C VAL A 110 -22.92 0.18 -2.32
N VAL A 111 -22.53 -0.81 -1.58
CA VAL A 111 -21.12 -1.18 -1.37
C VAL A 111 -20.80 -2.44 -2.18
N VAL A 112 -19.70 -2.40 -2.91
CA VAL A 112 -19.19 -3.58 -3.60
C VAL A 112 -18.62 -4.53 -2.54
N ILE A 113 -19.17 -5.74 -2.46
CA ILE A 113 -18.70 -6.79 -1.58
C ILE A 113 -18.44 -8.06 -2.39
N GLY A 114 -17.18 -8.43 -2.55
CA GLY A 114 -16.85 -9.65 -3.28
C GLY A 114 -17.60 -9.75 -4.62
N TYR A 115 -18.42 -10.76 -4.76
CA TYR A 115 -19.21 -11.02 -5.97
C TYR A 115 -20.60 -10.33 -5.88
N GLY A 116 -20.64 -9.03 -6.10
CA GLY A 116 -21.88 -8.26 -6.16
C GLY A 116 -21.88 -6.98 -5.34
N THR A 117 -23.04 -6.36 -5.28
CA THR A 117 -23.27 -5.10 -4.56
C THR A 117 -24.37 -5.30 -3.54
N VAL A 118 -24.18 -4.78 -2.33
CA VAL A 118 -25.18 -4.86 -1.24
C VAL A 118 -25.41 -3.46 -0.70
N LYS A 119 -26.62 -3.15 -0.29
CA LYS A 119 -26.91 -1.92 0.44
C LYS A 119 -26.14 -1.92 1.76
N LYS A 120 -25.56 -0.79 2.14
CA LYS A 120 -24.82 -0.63 3.40
C LYS A 120 -25.65 -1.08 4.61
N ASN A 121 -26.95 -0.83 4.57
CA ASN A 121 -27.87 -1.22 5.63
C ASN A 121 -28.08 -2.74 5.73
N ASP A 122 -27.84 -3.48 4.65
CA ASP A 122 -28.04 -4.95 4.60
C ASP A 122 -26.75 -5.73 4.91
N MET A 123 -25.64 -5.02 5.18
CA MET A 123 -24.37 -5.67 5.49
C MET A 123 -24.33 -6.19 6.91
N THR A 124 -23.82 -7.42 7.07
CA THR A 124 -23.64 -8.08 8.38
C THR A 124 -22.20 -7.99 8.89
N GLY A 125 -21.21 -7.77 8.01
CA GLY A 125 -19.80 -7.72 8.34
C GLY A 125 -19.25 -6.30 8.55
N SER A 126 -18.00 -6.20 9.06
CA SER A 126 -17.27 -4.94 9.23
C SER A 126 -16.63 -4.51 7.90
N VAL A 127 -17.27 -3.59 7.21
CA VAL A 127 -16.83 -3.07 5.90
C VAL A 127 -16.81 -1.57 5.92
N VAL A 128 -15.75 -0.97 5.39
CA VAL A 128 -15.62 0.48 5.21
C VAL A 128 -15.46 0.78 3.73
N ALA A 129 -16.38 1.57 3.19
CA ALA A 129 -16.29 2.09 1.83
C ALA A 129 -15.94 3.58 1.89
N ILE A 130 -14.95 4.00 1.12
CA ILE A 130 -14.52 5.39 0.96
C ILE A 130 -14.73 5.76 -0.50
N LYS A 131 -15.52 6.81 -0.74
CA LYS A 131 -15.80 7.32 -2.09
C LYS A 131 -14.78 8.39 -2.51
N ALA A 132 -14.72 8.68 -3.80
CA ALA A 132 -13.81 9.67 -4.37
C ALA A 132 -13.89 11.06 -3.73
N GLU A 133 -15.07 11.46 -3.23
CA GLU A 133 -15.29 12.74 -2.54
C GLU A 133 -14.62 12.79 -1.15
N GLU A 134 -14.34 11.63 -0.56
CA GLU A 134 -13.75 11.47 0.77
C GLU A 134 -12.24 11.27 0.74
N PHE A 135 -11.66 11.08 -0.45
CA PHE A 135 -10.22 10.89 -0.62
C PHE A 135 -9.42 12.10 -0.17
N ASN A 136 -8.17 11.86 0.24
CA ASN A 136 -7.22 12.94 0.44
C ASN A 136 -7.01 13.68 -0.88
N ARG A 137 -7.15 15.01 -0.86
CA ARG A 137 -7.18 15.84 -2.07
C ARG A 137 -5.86 16.56 -2.34
N GLY A 138 -4.76 16.18 -1.70
CA GLY A 138 -3.42 16.69 -1.95
C GLY A 138 -2.88 16.35 -3.34
N ALA A 139 -1.60 16.57 -3.61
CA ALA A 139 -0.92 16.12 -4.83
C ALA A 139 -0.75 14.58 -4.79
N VAL A 140 -1.85 13.85 -4.86
CA VAL A 140 -1.86 12.40 -4.72
C VAL A 140 -1.23 11.79 -5.95
N VAL A 141 0.02 11.37 -5.84
CA VAL A 141 0.74 10.58 -6.83
C VAL A 141 0.58 9.09 -6.55
N SER A 142 0.53 8.72 -5.27
CA SER A 142 0.32 7.35 -4.81
C SER A 142 -1.13 7.11 -4.39
N THR A 143 -1.72 6.04 -4.91
CA THR A 143 -3.10 5.63 -4.59
C THR A 143 -3.30 5.29 -3.12
N GLN A 144 -2.27 4.81 -2.43
CA GLN A 144 -2.32 4.47 -1.00
C GLN A 144 -2.44 5.69 -0.09
N ASP A 145 -1.90 6.85 -0.50
CA ASP A 145 -2.02 8.10 0.27
C ASP A 145 -3.48 8.57 0.37
N MET A 146 -4.35 8.12 -0.55
CA MET A 146 -5.78 8.41 -0.50
C MET A 146 -6.49 7.75 0.68
N LEU A 147 -5.94 6.63 1.17
CA LEU A 147 -6.51 5.81 2.26
C LEU A 147 -5.93 6.15 3.63
N LYS A 148 -4.76 6.80 3.67
CA LYS A 148 -4.01 7.05 4.90
C LYS A 148 -4.83 7.85 5.92
N GLY A 149 -4.96 7.32 7.14
CA GLY A 149 -5.75 7.94 8.20
C GLY A 149 -7.26 7.97 7.98
N LYS A 150 -7.83 7.22 7.00
CA LYS A 150 -9.27 7.24 6.68
C LYS A 150 -10.03 6.01 7.18
N VAL A 151 -9.38 4.88 7.33
CA VAL A 151 -10.01 3.60 7.65
C VAL A 151 -9.55 3.11 9.01
N PRO A 152 -10.43 2.98 10.01
CA PRO A 152 -10.07 2.36 11.27
C PRO A 152 -9.69 0.90 11.04
N GLY A 153 -8.68 0.40 11.75
CA GLY A 153 -8.13 -0.94 11.57
C GLY A 153 -7.13 -1.07 10.42
N VAL A 154 -6.90 -0.02 9.63
CA VAL A 154 -5.91 -0.03 8.54
C VAL A 154 -4.74 0.89 8.89
N HIS A 155 -3.60 0.28 9.11
CA HIS A 155 -2.34 0.99 9.36
C HIS A 155 -1.51 1.00 8.08
N ILE A 156 -1.17 2.19 7.58
CA ILE A 156 -0.36 2.39 6.37
C ILE A 156 0.96 3.03 6.79
N ILE A 157 2.03 2.27 6.68
CA ILE A 157 3.40 2.73 6.94
C ILE A 157 3.97 3.14 5.59
N PRO A 158 4.19 4.43 5.35
CA PRO A 158 4.71 4.90 4.07
C PRO A 158 6.14 4.40 3.83
N GLY A 159 6.52 4.30 2.59
CA GLY A 159 7.90 4.07 2.18
C GLY A 159 8.81 5.26 2.51
N ASP A 160 10.05 5.22 2.05
CA ASP A 160 10.99 6.35 2.13
C ASP A 160 10.53 7.54 1.25
N GLY A 161 11.30 8.63 1.24
CA GLY A 161 11.01 9.83 0.45
C GLY A 161 11.20 9.69 -1.06
N GLY A 162 11.58 8.52 -1.53
CA GLY A 162 11.83 8.25 -2.95
C GLY A 162 10.58 8.22 -3.82
N PRO A 163 10.67 8.69 -5.10
CA PRO A 163 9.55 8.60 -6.03
C PRO A 163 9.20 7.15 -6.33
N GLY A 164 7.89 6.84 -6.30
CA GLY A 164 7.39 5.47 -6.52
C GLY A 164 7.73 4.49 -5.38
N SER A 165 8.05 4.98 -4.17
CA SER A 165 8.26 4.11 -3.00
C SER A 165 6.94 3.46 -2.56
N SER A 166 6.99 2.19 -2.14
CA SER A 166 5.81 1.45 -1.72
C SER A 166 5.58 1.57 -0.22
N ALA A 167 4.31 1.73 0.19
CA ALA A 167 3.93 1.64 1.59
C ALA A 167 3.60 0.20 1.99
N THR A 168 3.79 -0.09 3.25
CA THR A 168 3.31 -1.32 3.89
C THR A 168 1.90 -1.09 4.42
N ILE A 169 0.96 -1.93 4.03
CA ILE A 169 -0.45 -1.85 4.48
C ILE A 169 -0.72 -3.02 5.41
N ARG A 170 -1.29 -2.75 6.57
CA ARG A 170 -1.72 -3.78 7.54
C ARG A 170 -3.18 -3.56 7.90
N VAL A 171 -3.97 -4.62 7.89
CA VAL A 171 -5.37 -4.62 8.32
C VAL A 171 -5.48 -5.43 9.60
N ARG A 172 -5.80 -4.76 10.72
CA ARG A 172 -5.88 -5.38 12.06
C ARG A 172 -4.58 -6.09 12.47
N GLY A 173 -3.43 -5.46 12.17
CA GLY A 173 -2.10 -5.96 12.53
C GLY A 173 -1.57 -7.10 11.66
N ALA A 174 -0.53 -7.79 12.12
CA ALA A 174 0.05 -8.96 11.47
C ALA A 174 -0.73 -10.23 11.86
N ALA A 175 -0.84 -11.18 10.95
CA ALA A 175 -1.49 -12.47 11.18
C ALA A 175 -0.53 -13.66 11.02
N SER A 176 0.68 -13.47 10.53
CA SER A 176 1.67 -14.52 10.31
C SER A 176 3.08 -14.08 10.68
N LEU A 177 3.92 -15.04 11.03
CA LEU A 177 5.35 -14.85 11.28
C LEU A 177 6.17 -14.89 9.98
N ASN A 178 5.93 -15.87 9.13
CA ASN A 178 6.74 -16.11 7.92
C ASN A 178 5.92 -16.09 6.60
N ALA A 179 4.58 -16.12 6.66
CA ALA A 179 3.75 -15.91 5.48
C ALA A 179 3.49 -14.41 5.25
N SER A 180 2.87 -14.07 4.11
CA SER A 180 2.53 -12.68 3.80
C SER A 180 1.53 -12.10 4.80
N ASN A 181 1.77 -10.87 5.23
CA ASN A 181 0.86 -10.06 6.04
C ASN A 181 0.17 -8.95 5.25
N ASP A 182 0.35 -8.90 3.92
CA ASP A 182 -0.26 -7.90 3.07
C ASP A 182 -1.72 -8.24 2.75
N PRO A 183 -2.62 -7.25 2.71
CA PRO A 183 -4.01 -7.48 2.33
C PRO A 183 -4.11 -7.85 0.84
N LEU A 184 -5.15 -8.61 0.50
CA LEU A 184 -5.48 -8.88 -0.89
C LEU A 184 -5.99 -7.60 -1.56
N ILE A 185 -5.40 -7.21 -2.67
CA ILE A 185 -5.86 -6.09 -3.50
C ILE A 185 -6.64 -6.66 -4.69
N VAL A 186 -7.87 -6.20 -4.87
CA VAL A 186 -8.75 -6.57 -5.99
C VAL A 186 -9.12 -5.32 -6.76
N ILE A 187 -8.83 -5.28 -8.06
CA ILE A 187 -9.17 -4.15 -8.95
C ILE A 187 -10.21 -4.59 -9.94
N ASP A 188 -11.41 -3.99 -9.89
CA ASP A 188 -12.54 -4.31 -10.76
C ASP A 188 -12.73 -5.84 -10.88
N GLU A 189 -12.83 -6.53 -9.74
CA GLU A 189 -13.02 -7.98 -9.62
C GLU A 189 -11.81 -8.87 -10.02
N VAL A 190 -10.65 -8.28 -10.32
CA VAL A 190 -9.42 -9.04 -10.58
C VAL A 190 -8.50 -8.97 -9.36
N PRO A 191 -8.25 -10.09 -8.65
CA PRO A 191 -7.25 -10.17 -7.60
C PRO A 191 -5.85 -10.01 -8.19
N ILE A 192 -5.06 -9.07 -7.65
CA ILE A 192 -3.76 -8.70 -8.22
C ILE A 192 -2.63 -9.38 -7.44
N ALA A 193 -1.54 -9.70 -8.15
CA ALA A 193 -0.29 -10.09 -7.51
C ALA A 193 0.37 -8.90 -6.82
N VAL A 194 0.79 -9.11 -5.58
CA VAL A 194 1.52 -8.12 -4.78
C VAL A 194 2.94 -7.90 -5.32
N ASP A 195 3.58 -8.94 -5.87
CA ASP A 195 4.92 -8.87 -6.45
C ASP A 195 4.85 -8.60 -7.96
N GLY A 196 4.91 -7.32 -8.33
CA GLY A 196 5.00 -6.86 -9.73
C GLY A 196 6.43 -6.76 -10.28
N GLY A 197 7.45 -7.05 -9.47
CA GLY A 197 8.86 -6.81 -9.79
C GLY A 197 9.28 -5.35 -9.60
N LYS A 198 10.59 -5.08 -9.74
CA LYS A 198 11.13 -3.72 -9.63
C LYS A 198 10.47 -2.78 -10.66
N GLY A 199 10.12 -1.57 -10.23
CA GLY A 199 9.38 -0.59 -11.05
C GLY A 199 7.86 -0.71 -10.97
N MET A 200 7.32 -1.78 -10.34
CA MET A 200 5.90 -2.01 -10.04
C MET A 200 5.72 -2.76 -8.72
N ALA A 201 6.54 -2.45 -7.72
CA ALA A 201 6.50 -3.12 -6.41
C ALA A 201 5.17 -2.90 -5.67
N ASN A 202 4.47 -1.79 -5.96
CA ASN A 202 3.17 -1.48 -5.35
C ASN A 202 2.03 -1.74 -6.35
N PRO A 203 1.13 -2.69 -6.07
CA PRO A 203 -0.01 -2.98 -6.94
C PRO A 203 -0.95 -1.79 -7.14
N LEU A 204 -1.13 -0.94 -6.12
CA LEU A 204 -2.01 0.22 -6.17
C LEU A 204 -1.48 1.34 -7.09
N GLU A 205 -0.19 1.35 -7.41
CA GLU A 205 0.39 2.30 -8.38
C GLU A 205 0.06 1.96 -9.83
N THR A 206 -0.50 0.80 -10.08
CA THR A 206 -0.94 0.40 -11.42
C THR A 206 -2.20 1.12 -11.87
N ILE A 207 -2.87 1.87 -10.97
CA ILE A 207 -4.08 2.63 -11.27
C ILE A 207 -3.78 4.13 -11.14
N ASN A 208 -4.32 4.92 -12.07
CA ASN A 208 -4.31 6.36 -11.90
C ASN A 208 -5.31 6.75 -10.79
N PRO A 209 -4.90 7.50 -9.75
CA PRO A 209 -5.80 7.96 -8.70
C PRO A 209 -7.07 8.66 -9.20
N ASN A 210 -6.97 9.37 -10.35
CA ASN A 210 -8.12 10.05 -10.95
C ASN A 210 -9.18 9.10 -11.51
N ASP A 211 -8.83 7.83 -11.77
CA ASP A 211 -9.72 6.81 -12.32
C ASP A 211 -10.49 6.03 -11.24
N ILE A 212 -10.14 6.19 -9.96
CA ILE A 212 -10.75 5.46 -8.86
C ILE A 212 -12.09 6.10 -8.48
N GLU A 213 -13.12 5.28 -8.32
CA GLU A 213 -14.45 5.65 -7.82
C GLU A 213 -14.57 5.44 -6.32
N SER A 214 -14.10 4.28 -5.83
CA SER A 214 -14.16 3.95 -4.39
C SER A 214 -13.12 2.90 -3.99
N PHE A 215 -12.80 2.93 -2.70
CA PHE A 215 -12.15 1.81 -2.01
C PHE A 215 -13.16 1.18 -1.06
N THR A 216 -13.18 -0.15 -1.02
CA THR A 216 -13.93 -0.88 0.00
C THR A 216 -12.95 -1.81 0.73
N VAL A 217 -12.89 -1.68 2.05
CA VAL A 217 -12.02 -2.52 2.88
C VAL A 217 -12.87 -3.51 3.66
N LEU A 218 -12.64 -4.80 3.40
CA LEU A 218 -13.25 -5.93 4.11
C LEU A 218 -12.29 -6.36 5.22
N LYS A 219 -12.70 -6.16 6.47
CA LYS A 219 -11.80 -6.30 7.63
C LYS A 219 -12.02 -7.58 8.42
N ASP A 220 -13.20 -8.17 8.37
CA ASP A 220 -13.54 -9.38 9.10
C ASP A 220 -13.70 -10.61 8.19
N ALA A 221 -13.63 -11.78 8.78
CA ALA A 221 -13.74 -13.02 8.05
C ALA A 221 -15.12 -13.21 7.39
N SER A 222 -16.21 -12.68 7.95
CA SER A 222 -17.55 -12.82 7.36
C SER A 222 -17.70 -12.04 6.05
N ALA A 223 -17.10 -10.85 5.97
CA ALA A 223 -17.08 -10.04 4.76
C ALA A 223 -16.03 -10.56 3.75
N ALA A 224 -14.90 -11.05 4.23
CA ALA A 224 -13.75 -11.44 3.42
C ALA A 224 -13.78 -12.93 2.99
N ALA A 225 -14.57 -13.80 3.65
CA ALA A 225 -14.61 -15.26 3.41
C ALA A 225 -14.88 -15.64 1.96
N ILE A 226 -15.59 -14.80 1.22
CA ILE A 226 -15.87 -15.02 -0.20
C ILE A 226 -14.58 -15.03 -1.06
N TYR A 227 -13.51 -14.35 -0.62
CA TYR A 227 -12.19 -14.37 -1.24
C TYR A 227 -11.27 -15.48 -0.69
N GLY A 228 -11.74 -16.21 0.34
CA GLY A 228 -11.14 -17.42 0.89
C GLY A 228 -9.74 -17.22 1.47
N SER A 229 -8.87 -18.13 1.10
CA SER A 229 -7.50 -18.24 1.59
C SER A 229 -6.57 -17.05 1.30
N ARG A 230 -6.97 -16.12 0.46
CA ARG A 230 -6.20 -14.89 0.19
C ARG A 230 -6.65 -13.71 1.04
N ALA A 231 -7.70 -13.88 1.83
CA ALA A 231 -8.35 -12.81 2.58
C ALA A 231 -8.02 -12.81 4.09
N SER A 232 -7.09 -13.66 4.54
CA SER A 232 -6.67 -13.73 5.95
C SER A 232 -6.21 -12.38 6.50
N ASN A 233 -5.57 -11.57 5.68
CA ASN A 233 -5.08 -10.23 6.05
C ASN A 233 -6.02 -9.09 5.63
N GLY A 234 -7.31 -9.40 5.38
CA GLY A 234 -8.28 -8.46 4.86
C GLY A 234 -8.19 -8.27 3.34
N VAL A 235 -9.18 -7.56 2.78
CA VAL A 235 -9.27 -7.30 1.33
C VAL A 235 -9.51 -5.83 1.08
N ILE A 236 -8.78 -5.27 0.12
CA ILE A 236 -8.97 -3.91 -0.39
C ILE A 236 -9.52 -4.01 -1.81
N LEU A 237 -10.80 -3.68 -1.97
CA LEU A 237 -11.45 -3.62 -3.28
C LEU A 237 -11.30 -2.22 -3.84
N VAL A 238 -10.77 -2.11 -5.04
CA VAL A 238 -10.63 -0.87 -5.78
C VAL A 238 -11.61 -0.90 -6.93
N THR A 239 -12.59 -0.02 -6.90
CA THR A 239 -13.55 0.14 -8.00
C THR A 239 -13.16 1.35 -8.83
N THR A 240 -13.04 1.18 -10.15
CA THR A 240 -12.76 2.29 -11.04
C THR A 240 -14.03 2.87 -11.62
N LYS A 241 -13.97 4.14 -12.04
CA LYS A 241 -15.08 4.87 -12.64
C LYS A 241 -15.54 4.19 -13.94
N LYS A 242 -16.84 3.99 -14.10
CA LYS A 242 -17.46 3.39 -15.28
C LYS A 242 -18.15 4.43 -16.16
N GLY A 243 -18.53 4.04 -17.37
CA GLY A 243 -19.35 4.84 -18.29
C GLY A 243 -20.73 5.13 -17.69
N ARG A 244 -21.19 6.39 -17.82
CA ARG A 244 -22.51 6.84 -17.36
C ARG A 244 -22.96 8.09 -18.10
N GLY A 245 -24.27 8.34 -18.12
CA GLY A 245 -24.89 9.51 -18.78
C GLY A 245 -25.01 9.32 -20.30
N ASN A 246 -25.96 10.00 -20.93
CA ASN A 246 -26.27 9.83 -22.36
C ASN A 246 -25.48 10.79 -23.26
N THR A 247 -24.90 11.85 -22.71
CA THR A 247 -24.03 12.77 -23.43
C THR A 247 -22.58 12.51 -23.16
N PRO A 248 -21.72 12.43 -24.18
CA PRO A 248 -20.28 12.33 -23.99
C PRO A 248 -19.75 13.52 -23.19
N ARG A 249 -18.88 13.23 -22.20
CA ARG A 249 -18.22 14.25 -21.37
C ARG A 249 -16.72 14.00 -21.37
N VAL A 250 -15.97 15.05 -21.56
CA VAL A 250 -14.52 15.04 -21.45
C VAL A 250 -14.13 15.70 -20.13
N SER A 251 -13.22 15.08 -19.39
CA SER A 251 -12.67 15.66 -18.18
C SER A 251 -11.15 15.68 -18.27
N TYR A 252 -10.54 16.78 -17.85
CA TYR A 252 -9.11 16.93 -17.70
C TYR A 252 -8.78 17.17 -16.23
N SER A 253 -7.79 16.46 -15.70
CA SER A 253 -7.19 16.70 -14.39
C SER A 253 -5.68 16.84 -14.54
N GLY A 254 -5.12 17.97 -14.10
CA GLY A 254 -3.69 18.21 -14.14
C GLY A 254 -3.20 18.78 -12.82
N SER A 255 -1.97 18.44 -12.45
CA SER A 255 -1.30 19.03 -11.29
C SER A 255 0.18 19.27 -11.58
N VAL A 256 0.71 20.33 -10.98
CA VAL A 256 2.14 20.61 -10.89
C VAL A 256 2.49 20.72 -9.42
N SER A 257 3.59 20.11 -9.01
CA SER A 257 4.06 20.13 -7.63
C SER A 257 5.54 20.45 -7.53
N VAL A 258 5.89 21.15 -6.45
CA VAL A 258 7.28 21.45 -6.06
C VAL A 258 7.53 20.73 -4.74
N GLN A 259 8.58 19.93 -4.71
CA GLN A 259 9.00 19.13 -3.56
C GLN A 259 10.31 19.68 -3.02
N THR A 260 10.36 19.90 -1.71
CA THR A 260 11.55 20.35 -1.01
C THR A 260 11.90 19.38 0.10
N ASN A 261 13.19 19.14 0.29
CA ASN A 261 13.64 18.43 1.48
C ASN A 261 13.37 19.31 2.71
N SER A 262 12.77 18.74 3.76
CA SER A 262 12.42 19.50 4.97
C SER A 262 13.41 19.26 6.11
N ASP A 263 14.12 18.13 6.09
CA ASP A 263 14.94 17.66 7.19
C ASP A 263 16.23 17.04 6.69
N GLU A 264 17.31 17.21 7.47
CA GLU A 264 18.63 16.63 7.25
C GLU A 264 19.05 15.79 8.45
N LEU A 265 19.91 14.80 8.21
CA LEU A 265 20.50 14.02 9.29
C LEU A 265 21.32 14.96 10.20
N PRO A 266 21.21 14.84 11.55
CA PRO A 266 21.79 15.76 12.51
C PRO A 266 23.28 15.54 12.71
N VAL A 267 24.09 15.96 11.73
CA VAL A 267 25.56 15.92 11.77
C VAL A 267 26.16 17.31 12.00
N MET A 268 27.47 17.37 12.28
CA MET A 268 28.16 18.63 12.50
C MET A 268 28.31 19.40 11.19
N SER A 269 28.11 20.70 11.23
CA SER A 269 28.48 21.60 10.15
C SER A 269 30.02 21.67 10.00
N PRO A 270 30.57 22.09 8.86
CA PRO A 270 32.02 22.15 8.65
C PRO A 270 32.75 22.96 9.73
N GLY A 271 32.18 24.07 10.19
CA GLY A 271 32.74 24.88 11.27
C GLY A 271 32.68 24.20 12.63
N GLU A 272 31.53 23.57 12.98
CA GLU A 272 31.42 22.79 14.21
C GLU A 272 32.36 21.61 14.22
N PHE A 273 32.53 20.96 13.07
CA PHE A 273 33.43 19.82 12.92
C PHE A 273 34.89 20.19 13.19
N ARG A 274 35.40 21.26 12.57
CA ARG A 274 36.77 21.72 12.81
C ARG A 274 37.02 22.08 14.27
N THR A 275 36.12 22.86 14.89
CA THR A 275 36.19 23.20 16.30
C THR A 275 36.21 21.95 17.19
N TYR A 276 35.39 20.96 16.86
CA TYR A 276 35.32 19.72 17.63
C TYR A 276 36.59 18.86 17.47
N ILE A 277 37.13 18.78 16.24
CA ILE A 277 38.41 18.10 15.99
C ILE A 277 39.55 18.75 16.77
N ASP A 278 39.64 20.05 16.79
CA ASP A 278 40.67 20.80 17.55
C ASP A 278 40.60 20.51 19.06
N GLN A 279 39.37 20.33 19.58
CA GLN A 279 39.15 19.99 20.99
C GLN A 279 39.50 18.55 21.34
N VAL A 280 39.08 17.59 20.53
CA VAL A 280 39.21 16.14 20.85
C VAL A 280 40.53 15.58 20.35
N TYR A 281 41.06 16.10 19.26
CA TYR A 281 42.32 15.68 18.63
C TYR A 281 43.30 16.87 18.45
N PRO A 282 43.78 17.48 19.54
CA PRO A 282 44.63 18.65 19.46
C PRO A 282 45.98 18.33 18.79
N ALA A 283 46.51 19.29 18.02
CA ALA A 283 47.83 19.19 17.43
C ALA A 283 48.92 19.01 18.53
N GLY A 284 50.01 18.39 18.17
CA GLY A 284 51.14 18.12 19.07
C GLY A 284 51.02 16.72 19.75
N THR A 285 50.03 15.93 19.43
CA THR A 285 49.95 14.50 19.81
C THR A 285 50.04 13.62 18.58
N THR A 286 50.58 12.42 18.68
CA THR A 286 50.73 11.50 17.52
C THR A 286 49.41 11.21 16.84
N THR A 287 48.31 11.07 17.61
CA THR A 287 46.95 10.85 17.06
C THR A 287 46.38 12.16 16.51
N GLY A 288 46.53 13.27 17.24
CA GLY A 288 46.04 14.58 16.82
C GLY A 288 46.66 15.04 15.51
N ASP A 289 48.00 14.95 15.38
CA ASP A 289 48.70 15.35 14.17
C ASP A 289 48.24 14.56 12.93
N LYS A 290 47.99 13.24 13.08
CA LYS A 290 47.45 12.43 12.01
C LYS A 290 46.03 12.85 11.64
N VAL A 291 45.14 13.08 12.62
CA VAL A 291 43.75 13.51 12.36
C VAL A 291 43.72 14.90 11.74
N GLN A 292 44.56 15.85 12.26
CA GLN A 292 44.66 17.19 11.69
C GLN A 292 45.15 17.17 10.23
N SER A 293 46.08 16.25 9.87
CA SER A 293 46.53 16.11 8.49
C SER A 293 45.49 15.60 7.51
N MET A 294 44.36 15.02 8.00
CA MET A 294 43.25 14.55 7.20
C MET A 294 42.21 15.68 6.94
N LEU A 295 42.37 16.83 7.59
CA LEU A 295 41.50 17.98 7.32
C LEU A 295 41.84 18.60 5.96
N GLY A 296 40.85 18.82 5.14
CA GLY A 296 40.96 19.64 3.91
C GLY A 296 40.75 21.12 4.20
N ASP A 297 40.83 21.92 3.17
CA ASP A 297 40.68 23.39 3.23
C ASP A 297 39.25 23.87 2.90
N LYS A 298 38.34 22.99 2.52
CA LYS A 298 36.97 23.30 2.09
C LYS A 298 35.97 23.28 3.23
N ASN A 299 34.78 23.83 2.95
CA ASN A 299 33.61 23.75 3.81
C ASN A 299 32.46 23.21 2.95
N THR A 300 32.29 21.89 2.94
CA THR A 300 31.33 21.19 2.08
C THR A 300 30.15 20.70 2.90
N ASN A 301 28.94 21.17 2.57
CA ASN A 301 27.71 20.53 3.02
C ASN A 301 27.33 19.43 2.01
N TRP A 302 27.69 18.19 2.32
CA TRP A 302 27.45 17.06 1.43
C TRP A 302 25.96 16.75 1.25
N GLN A 303 25.15 17.05 2.28
CA GLN A 303 23.69 16.81 2.18
C GLN A 303 23.05 17.75 1.16
N ASP A 304 23.44 19.04 1.12
CA ASP A 304 22.99 19.99 0.09
C ASP A 304 23.36 19.56 -1.34
N LEU A 305 24.50 18.87 -1.51
CA LEU A 305 24.97 18.42 -2.82
C LEU A 305 24.21 17.21 -3.36
N VAL A 306 23.60 16.41 -2.49
CA VAL A 306 22.89 15.20 -2.91
C VAL A 306 21.37 15.42 -2.99
N PHE A 307 20.85 16.49 -2.37
CA PHE A 307 19.44 16.85 -2.44
C PHE A 307 19.18 18.03 -3.39
N ARG A 308 17.96 18.07 -3.92
CA ARG A 308 17.46 19.14 -4.79
C ARG A 308 16.02 19.49 -4.52
N THR A 309 15.60 20.68 -4.95
CA THR A 309 14.18 20.97 -5.15
C THR A 309 13.69 20.27 -6.41
N ALA A 310 12.67 19.42 -6.28
CA ALA A 310 12.17 18.63 -7.39
C ALA A 310 10.81 19.14 -7.89
N ILE A 311 10.62 19.14 -9.22
CA ILE A 311 9.36 19.54 -9.85
C ILE A 311 8.73 18.31 -10.49
N SER A 312 7.46 18.06 -10.16
CA SER A 312 6.69 16.93 -10.65
C SER A 312 5.38 17.39 -11.27
N HIS A 313 4.85 16.62 -12.20
CA HIS A 313 3.55 16.91 -12.81
C HIS A 313 2.78 15.63 -13.14
N ASP A 314 1.43 15.76 -13.11
CA ASP A 314 0.50 14.68 -13.44
C ASP A 314 -0.59 15.23 -14.35
N HIS A 315 -0.99 14.45 -15.35
CA HIS A 315 -2.04 14.79 -16.31
C HIS A 315 -2.93 13.58 -16.57
N ASN A 316 -4.23 13.79 -16.54
CA ASN A 316 -5.23 12.76 -16.87
C ASN A 316 -6.33 13.35 -17.74
N VAL A 317 -6.66 12.67 -18.82
CA VAL A 317 -7.80 12.99 -19.70
C VAL A 317 -8.73 11.79 -19.73
N SER A 318 -10.00 12.01 -19.46
CA SER A 318 -11.01 10.95 -19.56
C SER A 318 -12.21 11.36 -20.39
N LEU A 319 -12.75 10.40 -21.13
CA LEU A 319 -13.96 10.48 -21.92
C LEU A 319 -14.97 9.48 -21.37
N ILE A 320 -16.16 9.94 -21.01
CA ILE A 320 -17.25 9.13 -20.48
C ILE A 320 -18.48 9.35 -21.35
N GLY A 321 -19.23 8.30 -21.63
CA GLY A 321 -20.46 8.40 -22.38
C GLY A 321 -21.24 7.08 -22.46
N ASN A 322 -22.30 7.09 -23.28
CA ASN A 322 -23.13 5.93 -23.53
C ASN A 322 -23.55 5.92 -24.99
N ILE A 323 -23.35 4.84 -25.69
CA ILE A 323 -23.73 4.70 -27.11
C ILE A 323 -25.12 4.07 -27.17
N ASN A 324 -26.07 4.79 -27.76
CA ASN A 324 -27.45 4.35 -27.96
C ASN A 324 -28.15 3.83 -26.69
N ASP A 325 -27.82 4.39 -25.52
CA ASP A 325 -28.36 4.02 -24.21
C ASP A 325 -28.14 2.54 -23.81
N ARG A 326 -27.34 1.81 -24.58
CA ARG A 326 -27.09 0.38 -24.39
C ARG A 326 -25.64 0.04 -24.10
N MET A 327 -24.70 0.94 -24.39
CA MET A 327 -23.29 0.67 -24.21
C MET A 327 -22.60 1.83 -23.49
N PRO A 328 -22.65 1.88 -22.15
CA PRO A 328 -21.82 2.79 -21.37
C PRO A 328 -20.35 2.52 -21.62
N TYR A 329 -19.57 3.58 -21.81
CA TYR A 329 -18.14 3.49 -22.06
C TYR A 329 -17.37 4.55 -21.28
N ARG A 330 -16.14 4.22 -20.92
CA ARG A 330 -15.15 5.15 -20.40
C ARG A 330 -13.78 4.84 -21.00
N ALA A 331 -13.06 5.88 -21.35
CA ALA A 331 -11.66 5.81 -21.75
C ALA A 331 -10.88 6.88 -20.98
N SER A 332 -9.73 6.53 -20.43
CA SER A 332 -8.87 7.46 -19.71
C SER A 332 -7.41 7.24 -20.09
N VAL A 333 -6.67 8.33 -20.22
CA VAL A 333 -5.21 8.32 -20.46
C VAL A 333 -4.56 9.23 -19.44
N GLY A 334 -3.57 8.70 -18.74
CA GLY A 334 -2.82 9.44 -17.73
C GLY A 334 -1.32 9.42 -17.98
N TYR A 335 -0.64 10.49 -17.58
CA TYR A 335 0.81 10.59 -17.56
C TYR A 335 1.27 11.28 -16.29
N THR A 336 2.20 10.64 -15.58
CA THR A 336 2.82 11.14 -14.35
C THR A 336 4.32 11.23 -14.56
N ASN A 337 4.94 12.35 -14.17
CA ASN A 337 6.38 12.50 -14.06
C ASN A 337 6.69 13.02 -12.66
N GLN A 338 7.35 12.20 -11.86
CA GLN A 338 7.75 12.52 -10.50
C GLN A 338 9.27 12.50 -10.41
N GLN A 339 9.85 13.65 -10.08
CA GLN A 339 11.26 13.76 -9.71
C GLN A 339 11.38 13.64 -8.20
N GLY A 340 12.42 12.96 -7.72
CA GLY A 340 12.69 12.89 -6.28
C GLY A 340 13.61 14.02 -5.83
N THR A 341 13.57 14.32 -4.53
CA THR A 341 14.44 15.30 -3.90
C THR A 341 15.89 14.84 -3.80
N LEU A 342 16.16 13.54 -3.82
CA LEU A 342 17.50 13.02 -3.98
C LEU A 342 17.88 13.05 -5.46
N GLU A 343 19.04 13.61 -5.79
CA GLU A 343 19.53 13.74 -7.17
C GLU A 343 19.46 12.41 -7.93
N THR A 344 19.33 12.47 -9.23
CA THR A 344 19.18 11.35 -10.18
C THR A 344 17.88 10.56 -10.07
N SER A 345 17.17 10.58 -8.94
CA SER A 345 15.93 9.80 -8.77
C SER A 345 14.76 10.35 -9.59
N LYS A 346 14.03 9.46 -10.25
CA LYS A 346 12.90 9.80 -11.12
C LYS A 346 11.93 8.62 -11.28
N TYR A 347 10.64 8.92 -11.38
CA TYR A 347 9.59 7.96 -11.72
C TYR A 347 8.65 8.53 -12.78
N GLU A 348 8.40 7.78 -13.82
CA GLU A 348 7.46 8.11 -14.90
C GLU A 348 6.45 6.98 -15.05
N ARG A 349 5.18 7.35 -15.23
CA ARG A 349 4.09 6.40 -15.42
C ARG A 349 3.14 6.88 -16.51
N GLY A 350 2.88 6.03 -17.48
CA GLY A 350 1.80 6.17 -18.45
C GLY A 350 0.69 5.17 -18.15
N THR A 351 -0.56 5.59 -18.13
CA THR A 351 -1.74 4.74 -17.87
C THR A 351 -2.78 4.86 -18.97
N LEU A 352 -3.43 3.74 -19.27
CA LEU A 352 -4.60 3.64 -20.14
C LEU A 352 -5.65 2.82 -19.41
N ASP A 353 -6.86 3.36 -19.26
CA ASP A 353 -8.01 2.67 -18.68
C ASP A 353 -9.19 2.70 -19.66
N LEU A 354 -9.73 1.53 -19.97
CA LEU A 354 -10.87 1.34 -20.86
C LEU A 354 -11.93 0.50 -20.16
N SER A 355 -13.17 0.99 -20.11
CA SER A 355 -14.30 0.26 -19.58
C SER A 355 -15.47 0.34 -20.56
N LEU A 356 -16.06 -0.81 -20.90
CA LEU A 356 -17.24 -0.95 -21.75
C LEU A 356 -18.24 -1.85 -21.05
N SER A 357 -19.52 -1.44 -21.00
CA SER A 357 -20.57 -2.21 -20.32
C SER A 357 -21.82 -2.37 -21.21
N PRO A 358 -21.73 -3.04 -22.38
CA PRO A 358 -22.88 -3.27 -23.24
C PRO A 358 -23.94 -4.13 -22.56
N ASN A 359 -25.20 -3.75 -22.80
CA ASN A 359 -26.40 -4.44 -22.33
C ASN A 359 -27.22 -4.95 -23.51
N PHE A 360 -27.67 -6.21 -23.41
CA PHE A 360 -28.47 -6.87 -24.44
C PHE A 360 -29.74 -7.46 -23.83
N PHE A 361 -30.75 -7.74 -24.70
CA PHE A 361 -31.97 -8.40 -24.30
C PHE A 361 -32.65 -7.67 -23.12
N ASP A 362 -32.89 -6.38 -23.23
CA ASP A 362 -33.47 -5.55 -22.19
C ASP A 362 -32.80 -5.67 -20.82
N LYS A 363 -31.46 -5.69 -20.83
CA LYS A 363 -30.56 -5.86 -19.66
C LYS A 363 -30.60 -7.27 -19.00
N HIS A 364 -31.11 -8.29 -19.69
CA HIS A 364 -30.94 -9.65 -19.23
C HIS A 364 -29.48 -10.15 -19.36
N LEU A 365 -28.78 -9.67 -20.39
CA LEU A 365 -27.36 -9.94 -20.55
C LEU A 365 -26.56 -8.65 -20.43
N THR A 366 -25.68 -8.58 -19.46
CA THR A 366 -24.71 -7.48 -19.29
C THR A 366 -23.30 -8.06 -19.46
N VAL A 367 -22.49 -7.40 -20.28
CA VAL A 367 -21.08 -7.76 -20.45
C VAL A 367 -20.24 -6.58 -19.99
N ASN A 368 -19.41 -6.76 -18.96
CA ASN A 368 -18.47 -5.74 -18.49
C ASN A 368 -17.06 -6.11 -18.97
N LEU A 369 -16.45 -5.22 -19.74
CA LEU A 369 -15.10 -5.36 -20.26
C LEU A 369 -14.24 -4.25 -19.67
N ASN A 370 -13.22 -4.60 -18.93
CA ASN A 370 -12.26 -3.66 -18.39
C ASN A 370 -10.85 -4.02 -18.89
N ALA A 371 -10.08 -3.02 -19.30
CA ALA A 371 -8.72 -3.18 -19.76
C ALA A 371 -7.86 -2.01 -19.29
N LYS A 372 -6.85 -2.30 -18.50
CA LYS A 372 -5.91 -1.34 -17.93
C LYS A 372 -4.50 -1.65 -18.39
N GLY A 373 -3.83 -0.66 -18.97
CA GLY A 373 -2.45 -0.75 -19.39
C GLY A 373 -1.60 0.25 -18.63
N VAL A 374 -0.45 -0.19 -18.13
CA VAL A 374 0.48 0.68 -17.41
C VAL A 374 1.89 0.44 -17.92
N VAL A 375 2.61 1.53 -18.12
CA VAL A 375 4.04 1.51 -18.43
C VAL A 375 4.74 2.42 -17.44
N THR A 376 5.78 1.92 -16.77
CA THR A 376 6.59 2.70 -15.85
C THR A 376 8.05 2.73 -16.29
N SER A 377 8.72 3.83 -15.95
CA SER A 377 10.17 3.98 -16.04
C SER A 377 10.64 4.63 -14.75
N GLN A 378 11.56 4.00 -14.04
CA GLN A 378 12.06 4.49 -12.76
C GLN A 378 13.58 4.47 -12.77
N ARG A 379 14.19 5.54 -12.28
CA ARG A 379 15.60 5.59 -11.91
C ARG A 379 15.69 5.69 -10.39
N TYR A 380 16.41 4.74 -9.81
CA TYR A 380 16.65 4.68 -8.37
C TYR A 380 17.94 5.41 -8.04
N ALA A 381 17.89 6.31 -7.09
CA ALA A 381 19.11 6.78 -6.44
C ALA A 381 19.57 5.74 -5.39
N SER A 382 20.84 5.68 -5.11
CA SER A 382 21.36 4.83 -4.04
C SER A 382 20.87 5.35 -2.68
N GLY A 383 20.05 4.57 -1.96
CA GLY A 383 19.55 4.96 -0.63
C GLY A 383 20.66 5.17 0.40
N GLY A 384 21.78 4.46 0.28
CA GLY A 384 22.96 4.61 1.15
C GLY A 384 23.65 5.96 1.02
N VAL A 385 23.38 6.72 -0.05
CA VAL A 385 24.00 8.04 -0.26
C VAL A 385 23.62 9.06 0.81
N VAL A 386 22.41 8.95 1.39
CA VAL A 386 21.93 9.86 2.44
C VAL A 386 22.85 9.77 3.67
N GLY A 387 23.07 8.54 4.17
CA GLY A 387 24.01 8.31 5.26
C GLY A 387 25.46 8.61 4.88
N SER A 388 25.87 8.24 3.66
CA SER A 388 27.21 8.52 3.16
C SER A 388 27.49 10.04 3.12
N ALA A 389 26.56 10.87 2.61
CA ALA A 389 26.68 12.32 2.59
C ALA A 389 26.72 12.93 3.99
N ALA A 390 25.94 12.41 4.92
CA ALA A 390 25.95 12.90 6.30
C ALA A 390 27.31 12.71 6.97
N PHE A 391 27.96 11.56 6.76
CA PHE A 391 29.22 11.20 7.43
C PHE A 391 30.48 11.39 6.59
N PHE A 392 30.36 11.91 5.39
CA PHE A 392 31.56 12.23 4.63
C PHE A 392 32.29 13.44 5.23
N ASN A 393 33.62 13.49 5.08
CA ASN A 393 34.43 14.56 5.64
C ASN A 393 33.99 15.94 5.09
N PRO A 394 33.49 16.85 5.94
CA PRO A 394 32.96 18.14 5.48
C PRO A 394 34.02 19.16 5.11
N THR A 395 35.30 18.79 5.21
CA THR A 395 36.44 19.68 4.90
C THR A 395 37.08 19.40 3.54
N ILE A 396 36.53 18.42 2.78
CA ILE A 396 37.07 17.96 1.49
C ILE A 396 36.34 18.62 0.32
N ASP A 397 37.06 18.86 -0.79
CA ASP A 397 36.43 19.25 -2.08
C ASP A 397 35.63 18.09 -2.64
N PRO A 398 34.42 18.30 -3.15
CA PRO A 398 33.62 17.22 -3.77
C PRO A 398 34.26 16.56 -5.00
N TYR A 399 35.25 17.23 -5.59
CA TYR A 399 35.87 16.82 -6.84
C TYR A 399 37.38 16.71 -6.69
N PHE A 400 37.97 15.77 -7.41
CA PHE A 400 39.40 15.81 -7.70
C PHE A 400 39.68 16.98 -8.62
N ARG A 401 40.73 17.78 -8.32
CA ARG A 401 41.09 18.96 -9.13
C ARG A 401 42.53 18.88 -9.63
N ASN A 402 42.74 19.40 -10.84
CA ASN A 402 44.02 19.69 -11.43
C ASN A 402 44.64 20.94 -10.77
N ASP A 403 45.91 21.18 -11.04
CA ASP A 403 46.65 22.35 -10.50
C ASP A 403 46.06 23.69 -10.98
N ASP A 404 45.37 23.72 -12.13
CA ASP A 404 44.67 24.87 -12.66
C ASP A 404 43.29 25.11 -12.06
N GLY A 405 42.84 24.21 -11.15
CA GLY A 405 41.53 24.24 -10.49
C GLY A 405 40.39 23.56 -11.26
N SER A 406 40.64 23.09 -12.48
CA SER A 406 39.66 22.29 -13.23
C SER A 406 39.43 20.93 -12.60
N ILE A 407 38.29 20.29 -12.92
CA ILE A 407 38.00 18.94 -12.45
C ILE A 407 38.86 17.92 -13.18
N ASP A 408 39.51 17.05 -12.45
CA ASP A 408 40.30 15.92 -12.95
C ASP A 408 39.37 14.70 -13.21
N TYR A 409 38.80 14.64 -14.40
CA TYR A 409 37.93 13.55 -14.80
C TYR A 409 38.64 12.20 -15.01
N THR A 410 39.98 12.20 -15.00
CA THR A 410 40.76 10.94 -15.16
C THR A 410 40.79 10.11 -13.86
N THR A 411 40.59 10.78 -12.71
CA THR A 411 40.54 10.12 -11.41
C THR A 411 39.09 9.96 -10.97
N THR A 412 38.61 8.73 -10.92
CA THR A 412 37.24 8.34 -10.46
C THR A 412 36.13 9.23 -11.03
N ASN A 413 36.17 9.47 -12.35
CA ASN A 413 35.23 10.34 -13.08
C ASN A 413 35.11 11.77 -12.50
N GLY A 414 36.14 12.26 -11.82
CA GLY A 414 36.21 13.58 -11.22
C GLY A 414 35.65 13.69 -9.81
N TYR A 415 34.92 12.68 -9.32
CA TYR A 415 34.35 12.71 -7.97
C TYR A 415 35.39 12.29 -6.93
N TRP A 416 35.47 13.05 -5.82
CA TRP A 416 36.41 12.74 -4.76
C TRP A 416 36.03 11.41 -4.05
N ASN A 417 37.02 10.53 -3.92
CA ASN A 417 36.91 9.24 -3.26
C ASN A 417 38.18 8.95 -2.42
N TYR A 418 38.05 8.12 -1.40
CA TYR A 418 39.18 7.71 -0.57
C TYR A 418 40.13 6.80 -1.34
N GLY A 419 41.39 7.14 -1.41
CA GLY A 419 42.42 6.38 -2.09
C GLY A 419 43.74 7.12 -2.17
N SER A 420 44.67 6.59 -2.96
CA SER A 420 45.99 7.22 -3.23
C SER A 420 46.27 7.21 -4.74
N GLY A 421 47.10 8.14 -5.20
CA GLY A 421 47.40 8.29 -6.63
C GLY A 421 46.36 9.12 -7.37
N ARG A 422 46.49 9.19 -8.70
CA ARG A 422 45.65 9.91 -9.63
C ARG A 422 45.55 9.20 -10.97
N GLY A 423 44.47 9.46 -11.71
CA GLY A 423 44.23 8.86 -13.03
C GLY A 423 44.23 7.33 -13.00
N GLU A 424 44.97 6.72 -13.91
CA GLU A 424 45.11 5.26 -13.99
C GLU A 424 45.87 4.64 -12.80
N ASP A 425 46.70 5.44 -12.12
CA ASP A 425 47.44 5.02 -10.92
C ASP A 425 46.61 5.15 -9.63
N PHE A 426 45.33 5.52 -9.72
CA PHE A 426 44.47 5.64 -8.54
C PHE A 426 44.24 4.25 -7.91
N THR A 427 44.58 4.15 -6.63
CA THR A 427 44.35 2.96 -5.83
C THR A 427 43.30 3.26 -4.77
N PRO A 428 42.08 2.70 -4.91
CA PRO A 428 41.00 2.94 -3.95
C PRO A 428 41.31 2.36 -2.57
N ASN A 429 40.87 3.04 -1.53
CA ASN A 429 40.83 2.45 -0.20
C ASN A 429 39.60 1.52 -0.08
N THR A 430 39.82 0.21 -0.24
CA THR A 430 38.74 -0.80 -0.28
C THR A 430 38.03 -1.00 1.06
N LEU A 431 38.56 -0.44 2.17
CA LEU A 431 37.90 -0.45 3.47
C LEU A 431 36.77 0.58 3.56
N LEU A 432 36.71 1.51 2.62
CA LEU A 432 35.78 2.63 2.60
C LEU A 432 34.85 2.51 1.39
N GLY A 433 33.64 3.07 1.52
CA GLY A 433 32.70 3.17 0.43
C GLY A 433 33.03 4.29 -0.56
N ALA A 434 32.36 4.29 -1.70
CA ALA A 434 32.42 5.38 -2.67
C ALA A 434 31.95 6.70 -2.07
N GLY A 435 32.51 7.83 -2.53
CA GLY A 435 32.04 9.16 -2.18
C GLY A 435 30.59 9.41 -2.58
N PRO A 436 29.88 10.33 -1.90
CA PRO A 436 28.44 10.53 -2.14
C PRO A 436 28.07 10.85 -3.60
N LEU A 437 28.84 11.69 -4.28
CA LEU A 437 28.59 12.04 -5.69
C LEU A 437 28.87 10.87 -6.64
N SER A 438 29.92 10.09 -6.37
CA SER A 438 30.19 8.87 -7.14
C SER A 438 29.07 7.85 -7.00
N GLN A 439 28.51 7.69 -5.80
CA GLN A 439 27.34 6.79 -5.58
C GLN A 439 26.11 7.22 -6.39
N LEU A 440 25.92 8.53 -6.64
CA LEU A 440 24.77 9.06 -7.39
C LEU A 440 24.97 9.04 -8.90
N TYR A 441 26.14 9.46 -9.35
CA TYR A 441 26.34 9.77 -10.77
C TYR A 441 27.08 8.66 -11.53
N ASP A 442 27.90 7.85 -10.84
CA ASP A 442 28.59 6.71 -11.44
C ASP A 442 27.78 5.43 -11.44
N ARG A 443 26.60 5.41 -10.81
CA ARG A 443 25.69 4.27 -10.83
C ARG A 443 24.38 4.62 -11.53
N ASP A 444 24.00 3.75 -12.47
CA ASP A 444 22.71 3.83 -13.17
C ASP A 444 21.86 2.61 -12.81
N ASN A 445 20.89 2.79 -11.93
CA ASN A 445 19.95 1.77 -11.53
C ASN A 445 18.57 2.15 -12.04
N THR A 446 18.11 1.49 -13.09
CA THR A 446 16.85 1.80 -13.75
C THR A 446 15.96 0.57 -13.87
N ALA A 447 14.65 0.79 -13.80
CA ALA A 447 13.66 -0.24 -14.08
C ALA A 447 12.64 0.28 -15.08
N ARG A 448 12.27 -0.56 -16.04
CA ARG A 448 11.17 -0.34 -16.97
C ARG A 448 10.20 -1.49 -16.85
N ALA A 449 8.95 -1.18 -16.54
CA ALA A 449 7.94 -2.21 -16.38
C ALA A 449 6.69 -1.90 -17.19
N LYS A 450 5.96 -2.98 -17.54
CA LYS A 450 4.69 -2.93 -18.27
C LYS A 450 3.74 -3.88 -17.58
N ARG A 451 2.49 -3.47 -17.37
CA ARG A 451 1.46 -4.33 -16.82
C ARG A 451 0.16 -4.14 -17.58
N PHE A 452 -0.53 -5.23 -17.76
CA PHE A 452 -1.88 -5.28 -18.29
C PHE A 452 -2.77 -6.00 -17.29
N ILE A 453 -3.86 -5.36 -16.90
CA ILE A 453 -4.91 -5.93 -16.05
C ILE A 453 -6.19 -5.81 -16.84
N GLY A 454 -6.92 -6.91 -16.98
CA GLY A 454 -8.21 -6.88 -17.66
C GLY A 454 -9.11 -8.00 -17.24
N ASN A 455 -10.41 -7.76 -17.39
CA ASN A 455 -11.40 -8.79 -17.23
C ASN A 455 -12.54 -8.65 -18.23
N ALA A 456 -13.20 -9.79 -18.43
CA ALA A 456 -14.47 -9.89 -19.15
C ALA A 456 -15.45 -10.59 -18.21
N GLN A 457 -16.46 -9.84 -17.76
CA GLN A 457 -17.52 -10.37 -16.91
C GLN A 457 -18.82 -10.43 -17.72
N ILE A 458 -19.44 -11.61 -17.71
CA ILE A 458 -20.70 -11.88 -18.39
C ILE A 458 -21.73 -12.20 -17.31
N ASP A 459 -22.78 -11.40 -17.23
CA ASP A 459 -23.86 -11.54 -16.27
C ASP A 459 -25.17 -11.76 -17.03
N TYR A 460 -25.82 -12.90 -16.78
CA TYR A 460 -27.05 -13.28 -17.45
C TYR A 460 -28.17 -13.57 -16.46
N LYS A 461 -29.25 -12.79 -16.53
CA LYS A 461 -30.51 -13.04 -15.84
C LYS A 461 -31.41 -13.93 -16.68
N VAL A 462 -31.93 -15.02 -16.11
CA VAL A 462 -32.74 -15.98 -16.82
C VAL A 462 -34.07 -15.34 -17.21
N HIS A 463 -34.40 -15.34 -18.51
CA HIS A 463 -35.68 -14.84 -19.01
C HIS A 463 -36.86 -15.56 -18.40
N GLY A 464 -37.81 -14.83 -17.83
CA GLY A 464 -38.98 -15.37 -17.15
C GLY A 464 -38.74 -15.94 -15.77
N PHE A 465 -37.47 -15.94 -15.32
CA PHE A 465 -37.06 -16.33 -13.98
C PHE A 465 -35.89 -15.46 -13.49
N GLU A 466 -36.09 -14.13 -13.52
CA GLU A 466 -35.05 -13.12 -13.27
C GLU A 466 -34.44 -13.21 -11.86
N ALA A 467 -35.08 -13.98 -10.94
CA ALA A 467 -34.50 -14.31 -9.62
C ALA A 467 -33.18 -15.09 -9.74
N LEU A 468 -33.00 -15.84 -10.83
CA LEU A 468 -31.79 -16.64 -11.08
C LEU A 468 -30.90 -15.91 -12.10
N ARG A 469 -29.63 -15.75 -11.75
CA ARG A 469 -28.62 -15.20 -12.63
C ARG A 469 -27.34 -16.06 -12.61
N PHE A 470 -26.62 -16.03 -13.71
CA PHE A 470 -25.33 -16.67 -13.87
C PHE A 470 -24.29 -15.60 -14.16
N ASN A 471 -23.14 -15.70 -13.55
CA ASN A 471 -22.03 -14.82 -13.76
C ASN A 471 -20.78 -15.61 -14.12
N LEU A 472 -20.07 -15.18 -15.17
CA LEU A 472 -18.77 -15.68 -15.57
C LEU A 472 -17.80 -14.51 -15.61
N ASN A 473 -16.72 -14.57 -14.85
CA ASN A 473 -15.63 -13.58 -14.83
C ASN A 473 -14.32 -14.25 -15.29
N LEU A 474 -13.72 -13.71 -16.35
CA LEU A 474 -12.42 -14.12 -16.87
C LEU A 474 -11.44 -12.98 -16.63
N GLY A 475 -10.46 -13.19 -15.77
CA GLY A 475 -9.48 -12.19 -15.39
C GLY A 475 -8.07 -12.52 -15.85
N LEU A 476 -7.29 -11.49 -16.16
CA LEU A 476 -5.89 -11.61 -16.57
C LEU A 476 -5.09 -10.43 -15.98
N ASP A 477 -3.99 -10.75 -15.29
CA ASP A 477 -2.98 -9.80 -14.84
C ASP A 477 -1.62 -10.27 -15.32
N VAL A 478 -0.99 -9.49 -16.20
CA VAL A 478 0.33 -9.81 -16.77
C VAL A 478 1.26 -8.63 -16.59
N SER A 479 2.42 -8.86 -15.97
CA SER A 479 3.48 -7.86 -15.86
C SER A 479 4.82 -8.36 -16.37
N SER A 480 5.61 -7.44 -16.89
CA SER A 480 6.99 -7.67 -17.30
C SER A 480 7.82 -6.46 -16.89
N ALA A 481 8.87 -6.70 -16.15
CA ALA A 481 9.82 -5.67 -15.71
C ALA A 481 11.23 -6.03 -16.18
N LYS A 482 11.99 -5.04 -16.63
CA LYS A 482 13.42 -5.15 -16.91
C LYS A 482 14.14 -4.12 -16.05
N THR A 483 15.04 -4.59 -15.18
CA THR A 483 15.91 -3.77 -14.38
C THR A 483 17.29 -3.77 -14.97
N TYR A 484 17.93 -2.63 -14.98
CA TYR A 484 19.33 -2.44 -15.30
C TYR A 484 20.03 -1.85 -14.08
N ASP A 485 21.17 -2.39 -13.69
CA ASP A 485 22.03 -1.86 -12.65
C ASP A 485 23.46 -1.83 -13.21
N GLY A 486 23.98 -0.63 -13.42
CA GLY A 486 25.27 -0.40 -14.04
C GLY A 486 26.16 0.48 -13.18
N VAL A 487 27.44 0.18 -13.17
CA VAL A 487 28.52 0.98 -12.59
C VAL A 487 29.39 1.47 -13.73
N ASN A 488 29.54 2.79 -13.85
CA ASN A 488 30.29 3.41 -14.94
C ASN A 488 31.77 3.05 -14.92
N PRO A 489 32.42 2.88 -16.09
CA PRO A 489 33.89 2.77 -16.18
C PRO A 489 34.58 3.94 -15.51
N GLY A 490 35.73 3.70 -14.93
CA GLY A 490 36.51 4.74 -14.24
C GLY A 490 35.97 5.18 -12.87
N SER A 491 34.83 4.66 -12.42
CA SER A 491 34.27 4.96 -11.09
C SER A 491 35.06 4.29 -9.98
N PHE A 492 34.95 4.81 -8.75
CA PHE A 492 35.51 4.19 -7.56
C PHE A 492 35.10 2.71 -7.41
N GLN A 493 33.81 2.41 -7.65
CA GLN A 493 33.30 1.05 -7.55
C GLN A 493 33.92 0.10 -8.61
N ALA A 494 34.20 0.60 -9.80
CA ALA A 494 34.89 -0.17 -10.83
C ALA A 494 36.36 -0.49 -10.47
N TYR A 495 37.02 0.36 -9.73
CA TYR A 495 38.37 0.12 -9.23
C TYR A 495 38.42 -0.81 -8.02
N THR A 496 37.37 -0.84 -7.19
CA THR A 496 37.30 -1.76 -6.02
C THR A 496 36.99 -3.19 -6.43
N ASP A 497 36.38 -3.41 -7.58
CA ASP A 497 36.15 -4.75 -8.13
C ASP A 497 37.41 -5.22 -8.90
N THR A 498 38.10 -6.21 -8.37
CA THR A 498 39.35 -6.75 -8.97
C THR A 498 39.14 -7.35 -10.34
N GLU A 499 37.93 -7.80 -10.66
CA GLU A 499 37.56 -8.33 -11.96
C GLU A 499 37.20 -7.23 -12.95
N ALA A 500 36.54 -6.17 -12.48
CA ALA A 500 36.11 -5.05 -13.29
C ALA A 500 37.25 -4.06 -13.62
N ARG A 501 38.26 -3.90 -12.73
CA ARG A 501 39.50 -3.09 -12.90
C ARG A 501 39.32 -1.78 -13.69
N GLY A 502 38.32 -0.97 -13.32
CA GLY A 502 38.02 0.30 -14.00
C GLY A 502 37.08 0.19 -15.21
N TRP A 503 36.71 -1.00 -15.66
CA TRP A 503 35.84 -1.19 -16.86
C TRP A 503 34.36 -1.05 -16.61
N GLY A 504 33.95 -1.04 -15.34
CA GLY A 504 32.55 -0.98 -14.96
C GLY A 504 31.91 -2.37 -14.85
N GLN A 505 30.67 -2.37 -14.39
CA GLN A 505 29.87 -3.57 -14.22
C GLN A 505 28.44 -3.31 -14.61
N TYR A 506 27.79 -4.28 -15.29
CA TYR A 506 26.42 -4.15 -15.72
C TYR A 506 25.65 -5.42 -15.40
N SER A 507 24.42 -5.26 -14.92
CA SER A 507 23.52 -6.37 -14.71
C SER A 507 22.12 -6.06 -15.25
N TRP A 508 21.43 -7.08 -15.75
CA TRP A 508 20.03 -7.02 -16.14
C TRP A 508 19.27 -8.11 -15.40
N THR A 509 18.12 -7.70 -14.85
CA THR A 509 17.14 -8.65 -14.33
C THR A 509 15.84 -8.46 -15.09
N THR A 510 15.28 -9.55 -15.60
CA THR A 510 13.96 -9.56 -16.22
C THR A 510 13.03 -10.38 -15.36
N ASN A 511 11.91 -9.77 -14.99
CA ASN A 511 10.84 -10.39 -14.21
C ASN A 511 9.60 -10.50 -15.11
N PHE A 512 8.96 -11.65 -15.14
CA PHE A 512 7.68 -11.87 -15.80
C PHE A 512 6.71 -12.52 -14.84
N ARG A 513 5.49 -11.99 -14.75
CA ARG A 513 4.40 -12.50 -13.92
C ARG A 513 3.15 -12.61 -14.75
N ARG A 514 2.38 -13.67 -14.54
CA ARG A 514 1.08 -13.87 -15.18
C ARG A 514 0.13 -14.56 -14.22
N ASN A 515 -0.99 -13.90 -13.96
CA ASN A 515 -2.09 -14.45 -13.18
C ASN A 515 -3.31 -14.55 -14.08
N GLN A 516 -3.97 -15.69 -14.04
CA GLN A 516 -5.18 -15.99 -14.79
C GLN A 516 -6.28 -16.36 -13.80
N LEU A 517 -7.46 -15.85 -14.03
CA LEU A 517 -8.64 -16.07 -13.20
C LEU A 517 -9.78 -16.57 -14.07
N LEU A 518 -10.47 -17.59 -13.60
CA LEU A 518 -11.80 -17.98 -14.06
C LEU A 518 -12.69 -18.14 -12.85
N GLU A 519 -13.79 -17.40 -12.83
CA GLU A 519 -14.81 -17.51 -11.80
C GLU A 519 -16.17 -17.68 -12.45
N PHE A 520 -16.93 -18.61 -11.91
CA PHE A 520 -18.31 -18.84 -12.33
C PHE A 520 -19.17 -19.01 -11.11
N TYR A 521 -20.31 -18.31 -11.06
CA TYR A 521 -21.30 -18.53 -10.01
C TYR A 521 -22.73 -18.41 -10.52
N ALA A 522 -23.61 -19.14 -9.86
CA ALA A 522 -25.06 -18.99 -9.92
C ALA A 522 -25.52 -18.22 -8.69
N ASN A 523 -26.42 -17.26 -8.87
CA ASN A 523 -27.02 -16.49 -7.80
C ASN A 523 -28.54 -16.49 -7.95
N PHE A 524 -29.22 -16.85 -6.88
CA PHE A 524 -30.67 -16.77 -6.75
C PHE A 524 -31.02 -15.67 -5.74
N ASN A 525 -31.69 -14.62 -6.20
CA ASN A 525 -32.08 -13.48 -5.38
C ASN A 525 -33.59 -13.25 -5.53
N LYS A 526 -34.31 -13.33 -4.40
CA LYS A 526 -35.78 -13.19 -4.41
C LYS A 526 -36.28 -12.53 -3.14
N GLU A 527 -37.20 -11.60 -3.32
CA GLU A 527 -37.99 -10.99 -2.24
C GLU A 527 -39.42 -11.51 -2.27
N TRP A 528 -39.98 -11.82 -1.08
CA TRP A 528 -41.39 -12.14 -0.91
C TRP A 528 -41.87 -11.66 0.45
N GLY A 529 -42.82 -10.73 0.43
CA GLY A 529 -43.36 -10.12 1.65
C GLY A 529 -42.24 -9.46 2.46
N ILE A 530 -42.02 -9.92 3.67
CA ILE A 530 -40.97 -9.40 4.57
C ILE A 530 -39.62 -10.14 4.45
N HIS A 531 -39.55 -11.13 3.58
CA HIS A 531 -38.41 -12.01 3.43
C HIS A 531 -37.59 -11.64 2.18
N HIS A 532 -36.28 -11.56 2.31
CA HIS A 532 -35.35 -11.47 1.21
C HIS A 532 -34.31 -12.58 1.32
N LEU A 533 -34.16 -13.36 0.27
CA LEU A 533 -33.21 -14.47 0.17
C LEU A 533 -32.28 -14.25 -1.02
N ASP A 534 -30.98 -14.30 -0.76
CA ASP A 534 -29.91 -14.28 -1.75
C ASP A 534 -28.99 -15.48 -1.50
N VAL A 535 -28.97 -16.41 -2.44
CA VAL A 535 -28.15 -17.63 -2.38
C VAL A 535 -27.22 -17.67 -3.56
N MET A 536 -25.94 -17.85 -3.31
CA MET A 536 -24.91 -17.97 -4.33
C MET A 536 -24.11 -19.27 -4.14
N ALA A 537 -23.79 -19.93 -5.26
CA ALA A 537 -22.84 -21.02 -5.30
C ALA A 537 -21.91 -20.84 -6.50
N GLY A 538 -20.63 -21.09 -6.30
CA GLY A 538 -19.64 -20.78 -7.33
C GLY A 538 -18.37 -21.63 -7.27
N TYR A 539 -17.59 -21.44 -8.31
CA TYR A 539 -16.32 -22.06 -8.57
C TYR A 539 -15.31 -20.99 -9.00
N SER A 540 -14.08 -21.07 -8.49
CA SER A 540 -12.96 -20.22 -8.90
C SER A 540 -11.73 -21.06 -9.19
N TRP A 541 -11.02 -20.71 -10.27
CA TRP A 541 -9.74 -21.26 -10.65
C TRP A 541 -8.75 -20.12 -10.90
N GLN A 542 -7.57 -20.21 -10.31
CA GLN A 542 -6.51 -19.26 -10.48
C GLN A 542 -5.18 -19.96 -10.78
N HIS A 543 -4.43 -19.40 -11.71
CA HIS A 543 -3.10 -19.85 -12.07
C HIS A 543 -2.11 -18.72 -11.99
N PHE A 544 -1.08 -18.89 -11.18
CA PHE A 544 0.02 -17.95 -10.98
C PHE A 544 1.28 -18.51 -11.61
N TYR A 545 1.93 -17.70 -12.43
CA TYR A 545 3.18 -18.05 -13.09
C TYR A 545 4.18 -16.91 -12.95
N SER A 546 5.41 -17.21 -12.57
CA SER A 546 6.53 -16.28 -12.49
C SER A 546 7.76 -16.83 -13.20
N SER A 547 8.55 -15.92 -13.78
CA SER A 547 9.83 -16.24 -14.39
C SER A 547 10.80 -15.08 -14.19
N ASP A 548 11.92 -15.35 -13.52
CA ASP A 548 12.99 -14.38 -13.27
C ASP A 548 14.26 -14.83 -13.94
N HIS A 549 14.95 -13.88 -14.57
CA HIS A 549 16.23 -14.11 -15.23
C HIS A 549 17.17 -12.94 -14.96
N SER A 550 18.37 -13.21 -14.48
CA SER A 550 19.41 -12.22 -14.22
C SER A 550 20.70 -12.57 -14.94
N VAL A 551 21.33 -11.56 -15.53
CA VAL A 551 22.61 -11.69 -16.22
C VAL A 551 23.51 -10.54 -15.77
N SER A 552 24.79 -10.82 -15.49
CA SER A 552 25.80 -9.83 -15.12
C SER A 552 26.98 -9.86 -16.07
N TYR A 553 27.48 -8.68 -16.42
CA TYR A 553 28.66 -8.44 -17.25
C TYR A 553 29.61 -7.50 -16.52
N PHE A 554 30.91 -7.61 -16.74
CA PHE A 554 31.90 -6.87 -15.94
C PHE A 554 33.01 -6.19 -16.75
N ASN A 555 32.88 -6.09 -18.08
CA ASN A 555 33.82 -5.38 -18.92
C ASN A 555 33.12 -4.64 -20.07
N GLU A 556 33.89 -3.83 -20.79
CA GLU A 556 33.42 -3.07 -21.96
C GLU A 556 32.90 -3.94 -23.10
N THR A 557 33.42 -5.16 -23.22
CA THR A 557 33.00 -6.13 -24.25
C THR A 557 31.76 -6.91 -23.86
N HIS A 558 31.17 -6.61 -22.71
CA HIS A 558 30.01 -7.30 -22.16
C HIS A 558 30.26 -8.81 -21.96
N GLU A 559 31.46 -9.17 -21.53
CA GLU A 559 31.75 -10.54 -21.12
C GLU A 559 30.97 -10.88 -19.87
N GLN A 560 30.33 -12.03 -19.87
CA GLN A 560 29.50 -12.47 -18.77
C GLN A 560 30.36 -12.83 -17.55
N LYS A 561 30.00 -12.31 -16.38
CA LYS A 561 30.66 -12.66 -15.10
C LYS A 561 30.20 -14.03 -14.63
N GLY A 562 31.18 -14.96 -14.50
CA GLY A 562 30.94 -16.31 -14.04
C GLY A 562 30.45 -17.26 -15.14
N GLU A 563 30.36 -18.54 -14.80
CA GLU A 563 29.79 -19.55 -15.67
C GLU A 563 28.29 -19.32 -15.85
N ASP A 564 27.78 -19.66 -17.02
CA ASP A 564 26.33 -19.68 -17.26
C ASP A 564 25.65 -20.50 -16.16
N SER A 565 24.72 -19.88 -15.47
CA SER A 565 23.91 -20.60 -14.49
C SER A 565 23.28 -21.82 -15.19
N ARG A 566 23.43 -22.98 -14.59
CA ARG A 566 22.78 -24.22 -15.08
C ARG A 566 21.27 -24.05 -15.16
N TYR A 567 20.72 -23.10 -14.40
CA TYR A 567 19.30 -22.72 -14.36
C TYR A 567 19.16 -21.20 -14.57
N PRO A 568 19.30 -20.69 -15.80
CA PRO A 568 19.28 -19.24 -16.07
C PRO A 568 17.92 -18.57 -15.77
N PHE A 569 16.85 -19.37 -15.67
CA PHE A 569 15.51 -18.90 -15.37
C PHE A 569 14.98 -19.54 -14.09
N ASN A 570 14.64 -18.70 -13.12
CA ASN A 570 13.86 -19.13 -11.97
C ASN A 570 12.37 -19.08 -12.35
N ARG A 571 11.81 -20.24 -12.73
CA ARG A 571 10.41 -20.37 -13.12
C ARG A 571 9.62 -21.05 -12.02
N GLN A 572 8.51 -20.46 -11.67
CA GLN A 572 7.64 -20.95 -10.61
C GLN A 572 6.17 -20.82 -11.05
N GLU A 573 5.35 -21.76 -10.62
CA GLU A 573 3.90 -21.69 -10.79
C GLU A 573 3.16 -22.31 -9.63
N ASN A 574 1.96 -21.83 -9.38
CA ASN A 574 1.04 -22.46 -8.45
C ASN A 574 -0.42 -22.26 -8.90
N TYR A 575 -1.28 -23.12 -8.39
CA TYR A 575 -2.70 -23.13 -8.70
C TYR A 575 -3.52 -23.02 -7.41
N LEU A 576 -4.61 -22.28 -7.48
CA LEU A 576 -5.64 -22.22 -6.45
C LEU A 576 -6.99 -22.55 -7.08
N LEU A 577 -7.69 -23.51 -6.50
CA LEU A 577 -8.99 -23.96 -6.94
C LEU A 577 -9.95 -23.87 -5.76
N SER A 578 -11.17 -23.40 -5.99
CA SER A 578 -12.10 -23.12 -4.91
C SER A 578 -13.54 -23.46 -5.28
N PHE A 579 -14.28 -24.01 -4.32
CA PHE A 579 -15.73 -24.10 -4.35
C PHE A 579 -16.29 -23.26 -3.19
N TYR A 580 -17.34 -22.50 -3.45
CA TYR A 580 -17.90 -21.63 -2.42
C TYR A 580 -19.41 -21.49 -2.53
N GLY A 581 -20.04 -21.22 -1.38
CA GLY A 581 -21.45 -20.90 -1.28
C GLY A 581 -21.69 -19.81 -0.26
N ARG A 582 -22.64 -18.92 -0.53
CA ARG A 582 -23.08 -17.87 0.40
C ARG A 582 -24.59 -17.81 0.43
N LEU A 583 -25.13 -17.72 1.64
CA LEU A 583 -26.54 -17.48 1.90
C LEU A 583 -26.67 -16.17 2.67
N ASN A 584 -27.40 -15.19 2.11
CA ASN A 584 -27.87 -14.02 2.82
C ASN A 584 -29.37 -14.13 2.97
N TYR A 585 -29.87 -13.93 4.19
CA TYR A 585 -31.30 -13.97 4.46
C TYR A 585 -31.67 -12.82 5.37
N SER A 586 -32.66 -12.05 4.96
CA SER A 586 -33.18 -10.97 5.80
C SER A 586 -34.68 -11.10 6.03
N ILE A 587 -35.09 -10.69 7.23
CA ILE A 587 -36.50 -10.67 7.67
C ILE A 587 -36.85 -9.22 7.99
N ALA A 588 -37.81 -8.65 7.24
CA ALA A 588 -38.33 -7.30 7.39
C ALA A 588 -37.23 -6.21 7.36
N SER A 589 -36.06 -6.48 6.75
CA SER A 589 -34.85 -5.65 6.79
C SER A 589 -34.34 -5.36 8.22
N LYS A 590 -34.82 -6.09 9.22
CA LYS A 590 -34.47 -5.96 10.64
C LYS A 590 -33.43 -6.97 11.07
N TYR A 591 -33.64 -8.25 10.74
CA TYR A 591 -32.78 -9.35 11.11
C TYR A 591 -32.09 -9.91 9.88
N LEU A 592 -30.78 -9.81 9.86
CA LEU A 592 -29.96 -10.15 8.71
C LEU A 592 -29.02 -11.31 9.10
N PHE A 593 -28.97 -12.33 8.29
CA PHE A 593 -28.12 -13.50 8.47
C PHE A 593 -27.26 -13.72 7.22
N THR A 594 -25.97 -13.95 7.42
CA THR A 594 -25.05 -14.34 6.35
C THR A 594 -24.33 -15.62 6.76
N PHE A 595 -24.31 -16.62 5.89
CA PHE A 595 -23.49 -17.81 6.03
C PHE A 595 -22.65 -17.99 4.76
N THR A 596 -21.36 -18.23 4.93
CA THR A 596 -20.46 -18.52 3.82
C THR A 596 -19.70 -19.81 4.14
N LEU A 597 -19.57 -20.67 3.14
CA LEU A 597 -18.73 -21.85 3.20
C LEU A 597 -17.85 -21.86 1.96
N ARG A 598 -16.54 -22.01 2.16
CA ARG A 598 -15.58 -22.07 1.08
C ARG A 598 -14.57 -23.17 1.32
N ASP A 599 -14.28 -23.94 0.27
CA ASP A 599 -13.27 -25.00 0.26
C ASP A 599 -12.23 -24.70 -0.80
N ASP A 600 -11.00 -24.44 -0.38
CA ASP A 600 -9.88 -24.02 -1.22
C ASP A 600 -8.82 -25.12 -1.32
N ALA A 601 -8.31 -25.38 -2.51
CA ALA A 601 -7.16 -26.26 -2.74
C ALA A 601 -6.00 -25.51 -3.35
N SER A 602 -4.82 -25.56 -2.70
CA SER A 602 -3.58 -24.96 -3.19
C SER A 602 -2.56 -26.02 -3.59
N SER A 603 -1.92 -25.83 -4.74
CA SER A 603 -0.83 -26.70 -5.17
C SER A 603 0.46 -26.52 -4.37
N ARG A 604 0.52 -25.52 -3.48
CA ARG A 604 1.64 -25.30 -2.56
C ARG A 604 1.73 -26.34 -1.46
N PHE A 605 0.66 -27.11 -1.23
CA PHE A 605 0.57 -28.16 -0.23
C PHE A 605 0.45 -29.55 -0.84
N SER A 606 0.78 -30.57 -0.08
CA SER A 606 0.68 -31.96 -0.51
C SER A 606 -0.77 -32.36 -0.79
N LYS A 607 -0.97 -33.49 -1.47
CA LYS A 607 -2.33 -33.93 -1.78
C LYS A 607 -3.19 -34.18 -0.52
N ASP A 608 -2.55 -34.48 0.61
CA ASP A 608 -3.21 -34.81 1.86
C ASP A 608 -3.56 -33.55 2.70
N THR A 609 -2.92 -32.41 2.43
CA THR A 609 -3.08 -31.15 3.19
C THR A 609 -3.53 -29.94 2.34
N ARG A 610 -3.75 -30.14 1.03
CA ARG A 610 -4.04 -29.03 0.09
C ARG A 610 -5.41 -28.41 0.24
N TRP A 611 -6.39 -29.15 0.74
CA TRP A 611 -7.75 -28.67 0.92
C TRP A 611 -7.92 -28.00 2.29
N GLY A 612 -8.52 -26.82 2.29
CA GLY A 612 -8.84 -26.06 3.49
C GLY A 612 -10.28 -25.57 3.45
N LEU A 613 -11.07 -25.98 4.45
CA LEU A 613 -12.47 -25.59 4.59
C LEU A 613 -12.59 -24.38 5.52
N PHE A 614 -13.22 -23.30 5.04
CA PHE A 614 -13.32 -22.02 5.70
C PHE A 614 -14.80 -21.60 5.87
N PRO A 615 -15.43 -21.94 7.00
CA PRO A 615 -16.79 -21.52 7.32
C PRO A 615 -16.81 -20.11 7.90
N SER A 616 -17.90 -19.36 7.65
CA SER A 616 -18.19 -18.11 8.35
C SER A 616 -19.69 -17.90 8.54
N GLY A 617 -20.05 -17.20 9.62
CA GLY A 617 -21.42 -16.82 9.92
C GLY A 617 -21.48 -15.41 10.53
N ALA A 618 -22.51 -14.65 10.16
CA ALA A 618 -22.75 -13.33 10.73
C ALA A 618 -24.24 -13.08 10.91
N PHE A 619 -24.55 -12.31 11.93
CA PHE A 619 -25.88 -11.81 12.25
C PHE A 619 -25.84 -10.29 12.43
N ALA A 620 -26.84 -9.60 11.89
CA ALA A 620 -27.04 -8.19 12.20
C ALA A 620 -28.50 -7.90 12.55
N TRP A 621 -28.67 -6.99 13.52
CA TRP A 621 -29.95 -6.52 13.97
C TRP A 621 -30.06 -5.01 13.77
N ASN A 622 -30.92 -4.58 12.85
CA ASN A 622 -31.27 -3.18 12.61
C ASN A 622 -32.26 -2.72 13.68
N ILE A 623 -31.75 -2.29 14.83
CA ILE A 623 -32.56 -1.88 16.00
C ILE A 623 -33.38 -0.62 15.67
N ALA A 624 -32.86 0.26 14.84
CA ALA A 624 -33.55 1.47 14.41
C ALA A 624 -34.85 1.19 13.63
N GLU A 625 -34.97 0.03 12.98
CA GLU A 625 -36.16 -0.39 12.23
C GLU A 625 -37.22 -1.01 13.14
N GLU A 626 -36.97 -1.19 14.43
CA GLU A 626 -37.94 -1.68 15.39
C GLU A 626 -39.03 -0.64 15.68
N ASN A 627 -40.25 -1.09 15.94
CA ASN A 627 -41.43 -0.22 16.13
C ASN A 627 -41.24 0.83 17.23
N PHE A 628 -40.37 0.55 18.23
CA PHE A 628 -40.08 1.47 19.33
C PHE A 628 -39.05 2.57 18.99
N LEU A 629 -38.30 2.43 17.87
CA LEU A 629 -37.30 3.42 17.42
C LEU A 629 -37.57 3.99 16.02
N LYS A 630 -38.35 3.32 15.19
CA LYS A 630 -38.56 3.65 13.78
C LYS A 630 -38.96 5.11 13.53
N ASP A 631 -39.73 5.72 14.44
CA ASP A 631 -40.18 7.09 14.33
C ASP A 631 -39.36 8.07 15.18
N SER A 632 -38.20 7.61 15.70
CA SER A 632 -37.34 8.45 16.54
C SER A 632 -36.67 9.55 15.71
N ARG A 633 -36.82 10.81 16.15
CA ARG A 633 -36.10 11.95 15.56
C ARG A 633 -34.63 12.02 16.05
N ALA A 634 -34.33 11.40 17.16
CA ALA A 634 -33.00 11.44 17.77
C ALA A 634 -32.07 10.35 17.20
N VAL A 635 -32.62 9.13 17.03
CA VAL A 635 -31.87 7.97 16.52
C VAL A 635 -32.26 7.73 15.06
N SER A 636 -31.34 7.90 14.15
CA SER A 636 -31.54 7.71 12.70
C SER A 636 -30.98 6.39 12.19
N ALA A 637 -30.01 5.79 12.90
CA ALA A 637 -29.50 4.45 12.65
C ALA A 637 -29.03 3.84 13.97
N LEU A 638 -29.28 2.56 14.16
CA LEU A 638 -28.74 1.77 15.26
C LEU A 638 -28.77 0.32 14.83
N LYS A 639 -27.57 -0.30 14.65
CA LYS A 639 -27.44 -1.65 14.14
C LYS A 639 -26.34 -2.39 14.90
N LEU A 640 -26.69 -3.51 15.48
CA LEU A 640 -25.76 -4.46 16.12
C LEU A 640 -25.31 -5.51 15.10
N ARG A 641 -24.02 -5.80 15.06
CA ARG A 641 -23.42 -6.82 14.20
C ARG A 641 -22.59 -7.80 15.03
N VAL A 642 -22.71 -9.09 14.76
CA VAL A 642 -21.91 -10.16 15.36
C VAL A 642 -21.49 -11.11 14.27
N GLY A 643 -20.22 -11.48 14.22
CA GLY A 643 -19.69 -12.38 13.21
C GLY A 643 -18.55 -13.23 13.71
N VAL A 644 -18.45 -14.43 13.17
CA VAL A 644 -17.33 -15.34 13.35
C VAL A 644 -17.01 -16.00 12.01
N GLY A 645 -15.73 -16.20 11.73
CA GLY A 645 -15.34 -16.89 10.52
C GLY A 645 -13.87 -17.29 10.50
N GLN A 646 -13.57 -18.25 9.65
CA GLN A 646 -12.23 -18.74 9.43
C GLN A 646 -11.75 -18.36 8.02
N THR A 647 -10.46 -18.05 7.92
CA THR A 647 -9.76 -17.82 6.66
C THR A 647 -8.41 -18.54 6.70
N GLY A 648 -7.92 -18.99 5.55
CA GLY A 648 -6.61 -19.60 5.42
C GLY A 648 -5.55 -18.65 4.89
N GLN A 649 -4.25 -18.98 5.06
CA GLN A 649 -3.15 -18.29 4.41
C GLN A 649 -2.30 -19.30 3.64
N GLN A 650 -2.05 -19.02 2.36
CA GLN A 650 -1.23 -19.84 1.47
C GLN A 650 0.00 -19.10 0.89
N GLU A 651 0.12 -17.79 1.09
CA GLU A 651 1.26 -17.01 0.58
C GLU A 651 2.49 -17.21 1.48
N ILE A 652 3.02 -18.45 1.41
CA ILE A 652 4.08 -18.96 2.29
C ILE A 652 5.50 -18.76 1.73
N GLY A 653 5.66 -17.91 0.70
CA GLY A 653 6.94 -17.57 0.10
C GLY A 653 7.62 -18.70 -0.70
N SER A 654 7.07 -19.92 -0.69
CA SER A 654 7.62 -21.07 -1.43
C SER A 654 6.52 -21.85 -2.15
N ASN A 655 6.84 -22.32 -3.35
CA ASN A 655 6.02 -23.29 -4.07
C ASN A 655 6.55 -24.68 -3.81
N TYR A 656 5.68 -25.63 -3.49
CA TYR A 656 6.02 -27.04 -3.22
C TYR A 656 7.01 -27.29 -2.08
N PRO A 657 6.91 -26.63 -0.90
CA PRO A 657 7.85 -26.82 0.22
C PRO A 657 7.75 -28.22 0.85
N TYR A 658 6.67 -28.96 0.56
CA TYR A 658 6.46 -30.35 1.02
C TYR A 658 7.26 -31.40 0.25
N LEU A 659 7.96 -31.02 -0.83
CA LEU A 659 8.76 -31.95 -1.62
C LEU A 659 10.18 -32.03 -1.08
N ALA A 660 10.72 -33.27 -1.05
CA ALA A 660 12.13 -33.48 -0.78
C ALA A 660 13.00 -32.78 -1.85
N ARG A 661 13.99 -32.01 -1.39
CA ARG A 661 14.90 -31.25 -2.25
C ARG A 661 16.34 -31.56 -1.93
N TYR A 662 17.18 -31.49 -2.95
CA TYR A 662 18.62 -31.58 -2.83
C TYR A 662 19.23 -30.25 -3.29
N TYR A 663 20.16 -29.73 -2.51
CA TYR A 663 20.91 -28.53 -2.82
C TYR A 663 22.33 -28.93 -3.21
N MET A 664 22.82 -28.38 -4.32
CA MET A 664 24.21 -28.48 -4.68
C MET A 664 24.97 -27.31 -4.04
N SER A 665 26.03 -27.61 -3.29
CA SER A 665 26.91 -26.54 -2.78
C SER A 665 27.59 -25.87 -3.97
N THR A 666 27.53 -24.55 -4.01
CA THR A 666 28.28 -23.69 -4.95
C THR A 666 29.44 -23.00 -4.25
N ASP A 667 29.56 -23.14 -2.94
CA ASP A 667 30.57 -22.53 -2.09
C ASP A 667 31.74 -23.51 -1.92
N VAL A 668 32.94 -23.09 -2.34
CA VAL A 668 34.17 -23.87 -2.24
C VAL A 668 34.48 -24.31 -0.78
N TYR A 669 34.07 -23.51 0.19
CA TYR A 669 34.24 -23.82 1.62
C TYR A 669 33.24 -24.89 2.14
N LYS A 670 32.18 -25.15 1.35
CA LYS A 670 31.17 -26.20 1.65
C LYS A 670 31.30 -27.42 0.74
N THR A 671 32.50 -27.71 0.28
CA THR A 671 32.83 -28.84 -0.58
C THR A 671 33.72 -29.80 0.14
N TYR A 672 33.72 -31.09 -0.24
CA TYR A 672 34.72 -32.01 0.24
C TYR A 672 36.00 -31.89 -0.60
N TYR A 673 37.13 -31.76 0.07
CA TYR A 673 38.44 -31.83 -0.56
C TYR A 673 38.84 -33.30 -0.71
N MET A 674 38.89 -33.78 -1.94
CA MET A 674 39.18 -35.17 -2.30
C MET A 674 40.64 -35.34 -2.79
N GLY A 675 41.59 -34.72 -2.14
CA GLY A 675 43.02 -34.82 -2.46
C GLY A 675 43.35 -34.36 -3.87
N SER A 676 43.86 -35.23 -4.73
CA SER A 676 44.25 -34.91 -6.10
C SER A 676 43.03 -34.55 -7.02
N ALA A 677 41.81 -34.88 -6.63
CA ALA A 677 40.60 -34.51 -7.34
C ALA A 677 40.10 -33.09 -7.01
N GLY A 678 40.72 -32.42 -6.04
CA GLY A 678 40.33 -31.07 -5.62
C GLY A 678 39.02 -31.04 -4.87
N HIS A 679 38.31 -29.89 -4.95
CA HIS A 679 37.00 -29.69 -4.35
C HIS A 679 35.89 -30.34 -5.17
N MET A 680 35.12 -31.23 -4.54
CA MET A 680 33.96 -31.87 -5.18
C MET A 680 32.67 -31.33 -4.60
N PHE A 681 31.78 -30.83 -5.51
CA PHE A 681 30.42 -30.44 -5.20
C PHE A 681 29.55 -31.69 -5.07
N TYR A 682 28.70 -31.70 -4.08
CA TYR A 682 27.77 -32.81 -3.86
C TYR A 682 26.38 -32.28 -3.50
N LEU A 683 25.38 -33.14 -3.70
CA LEU A 683 24.01 -32.82 -3.38
C LEU A 683 23.74 -33.08 -1.90
N THR A 684 23.28 -32.07 -1.20
CA THR A 684 22.90 -32.15 0.22
C THR A 684 21.38 -32.16 0.31
N PRO A 685 20.76 -33.16 0.99
CA PRO A 685 19.32 -33.12 1.21
C PRO A 685 18.93 -31.98 2.13
N GLY A 686 17.91 -31.21 1.72
CA GLY A 686 17.30 -30.19 2.56
C GLY A 686 16.26 -30.80 3.51
N ALA A 687 16.09 -30.17 4.68
CA ALA A 687 14.98 -30.49 5.55
C ALA A 687 13.66 -30.05 4.94
N TYR A 688 12.60 -30.85 5.04
CA TYR A 688 11.27 -30.55 4.54
C TYR A 688 10.20 -31.18 5.44
N ASP A 689 9.01 -30.59 5.43
CA ASP A 689 7.84 -31.15 6.11
C ASP A 689 6.81 -31.58 5.06
N PRO A 690 6.55 -32.89 4.89
CA PRO A 690 5.55 -33.39 3.93
C PRO A 690 4.10 -33.03 4.33
N ASN A 691 3.88 -32.69 5.60
CA ASN A 691 2.56 -32.37 6.17
C ASN A 691 2.28 -30.88 6.29
N ILE A 692 3.14 -30.05 5.71
CA ILE A 692 2.94 -28.60 5.70
C ILE A 692 1.54 -28.26 5.17
N LYS A 693 0.82 -27.37 5.88
CA LYS A 693 -0.59 -27.04 5.63
C LYS A 693 -0.86 -25.55 5.75
N TRP A 694 -2.10 -25.19 5.59
CA TRP A 694 -2.62 -23.82 5.76
C TRP A 694 -2.35 -23.28 7.15
N GLU A 695 -1.98 -22.01 7.26
CA GLU A 695 -2.21 -21.25 8.49
C GLU A 695 -3.70 -20.89 8.55
N THR A 696 -4.33 -21.01 9.70
CA THR A 696 -5.76 -20.77 9.86
C THR A 696 -6.00 -19.63 10.83
N THR A 697 -6.72 -18.60 10.37
CA THR A 697 -7.09 -17.44 11.20
C THR A 697 -8.58 -17.50 11.51
N THR A 698 -8.95 -17.57 12.78
CA THR A 698 -10.31 -17.43 13.29
C THR A 698 -10.52 -16.00 13.78
N THR A 699 -11.55 -15.32 13.28
CA THR A 699 -11.87 -13.94 13.66
C THR A 699 -13.25 -13.86 14.27
N TYR A 700 -13.35 -13.27 15.46
CA TYR A 700 -14.59 -12.90 16.14
C TYR A 700 -14.75 -11.39 16.03
N ASN A 701 -15.94 -10.89 15.70
CA ASN A 701 -16.23 -9.48 15.56
C ASN A 701 -17.57 -9.13 16.16
N VAL A 702 -17.62 -8.04 16.95
CA VAL A 702 -18.86 -7.44 17.47
C VAL A 702 -18.82 -5.96 17.11
N GLY A 703 -19.83 -5.45 16.41
CA GLY A 703 -19.87 -4.07 15.94
C GLY A 703 -21.21 -3.40 16.23
N LEU A 704 -21.17 -2.11 16.48
CA LEU A 704 -22.33 -1.25 16.63
C LEU A 704 -22.21 -0.07 15.67
N ASP A 705 -23.13 0.02 14.71
CA ASP A 705 -23.28 1.20 13.86
C ASP A 705 -24.35 2.10 14.45
N PHE A 706 -24.12 3.41 14.47
CA PHE A 706 -25.04 4.39 15.03
C PHE A 706 -25.16 5.65 14.15
N GLY A 707 -26.33 6.27 14.24
CA GLY A 707 -26.63 7.56 13.62
C GLY A 707 -27.61 8.34 14.47
N PHE A 708 -27.30 9.60 14.71
CA PHE A 708 -28.14 10.49 15.51
C PHE A 708 -28.42 11.80 14.77
N LEU A 709 -29.51 12.48 15.17
CA LEU A 709 -29.92 13.80 14.68
C LEU A 709 -30.04 13.85 13.14
N GLY A 710 -30.70 12.85 12.55
CA GLY A 710 -30.84 12.77 11.09
C GLY A 710 -29.51 12.51 10.37
N GLY A 711 -28.57 11.75 10.97
CA GLY A 711 -27.28 11.41 10.40
C GLY A 711 -26.17 12.45 10.59
N ARG A 712 -26.45 13.56 11.30
CA ARG A 712 -25.41 14.57 11.60
C ARG A 712 -24.27 14.05 12.46
N ILE A 713 -24.55 13.05 13.30
CA ILE A 713 -23.55 12.30 14.03
C ILE A 713 -23.72 10.85 13.60
N ASN A 714 -22.74 10.28 12.94
CA ASN A 714 -22.77 8.87 12.54
C ASN A 714 -21.39 8.23 12.74
N GLY A 715 -21.41 6.92 12.95
CA GLY A 715 -20.18 6.20 13.17
C GLY A 715 -20.38 4.73 13.44
N SER A 716 -19.30 4.08 13.81
CA SER A 716 -19.27 2.68 14.22
C SER A 716 -18.24 2.45 15.31
N VAL A 717 -18.48 1.44 16.13
CA VAL A 717 -17.50 0.87 17.07
C VAL A 717 -17.48 -0.62 16.83
N ASP A 718 -16.30 -1.18 16.60
CA ASP A 718 -16.08 -2.61 16.39
C ASP A 718 -15.05 -3.12 17.39
N TRP A 719 -15.36 -4.22 18.08
CA TRP A 719 -14.41 -5.04 18.81
C TRP A 719 -14.09 -6.28 17.99
N TYR A 720 -12.81 -6.66 17.96
CA TYR A 720 -12.38 -7.87 17.27
C TYR A 720 -11.35 -8.66 18.07
N LEU A 721 -11.36 -9.98 17.83
CA LEU A 721 -10.36 -10.94 18.27
C LEU A 721 -9.99 -11.82 17.08
N ARG A 722 -8.71 -11.87 16.72
CA ARG A 722 -8.14 -12.73 15.67
C ARG A 722 -7.16 -13.70 16.32
N GLN A 723 -7.35 -14.97 16.08
CA GLN A 723 -6.45 -16.03 16.53
C GLN A 723 -5.96 -16.77 15.29
N THR A 724 -4.64 -16.76 15.10
CA THR A 724 -4.01 -17.51 14.01
C THR A 724 -3.26 -18.68 14.60
N ASP A 725 -3.62 -19.85 14.13
CA ASP A 725 -3.04 -21.13 14.50
C ASP A 725 -2.26 -21.73 13.32
N ASP A 726 -1.40 -22.71 13.64
CA ASP A 726 -0.57 -23.39 12.65
C ASP A 726 0.35 -22.43 11.88
N LEU A 727 0.90 -21.40 12.56
CA LEU A 727 1.84 -20.46 11.96
C LEU A 727 3.03 -21.21 11.36
N LEU A 728 3.41 -20.81 10.16
CA LEU A 728 4.63 -21.28 9.53
C LEU A 728 5.85 -20.70 10.25
N ASN A 729 6.66 -21.57 10.77
CA ASN A 729 7.91 -21.20 11.45
C ASN A 729 9.07 -22.08 11.00
N SER A 730 10.26 -21.45 10.88
CA SER A 730 11.51 -22.16 10.64
C SER A 730 12.09 -22.58 11.97
N VAL A 731 11.95 -23.84 12.32
CA VAL A 731 12.41 -24.40 13.60
C VAL A 731 13.71 -25.16 13.42
N ILE A 732 14.54 -25.19 14.47
CA ILE A 732 15.81 -25.92 14.51
C ILE A 732 15.49 -27.42 14.48
N THR A 733 16.13 -28.14 13.57
CA THR A 733 16.08 -29.61 13.54
C THR A 733 16.99 -30.22 14.58
N PRO A 734 16.64 -31.34 15.21
CA PRO A 734 17.55 -32.06 16.13
C PRO A 734 18.87 -32.38 15.45
N MET A 735 19.97 -32.19 16.18
CA MET A 735 21.31 -32.45 15.69
C MET A 735 21.45 -33.91 15.19
N GLY A 736 21.95 -34.07 13.95
CA GLY A 736 22.15 -35.38 13.34
C GLY A 736 20.90 -35.95 12.66
N SER A 737 19.76 -35.31 12.76
CA SER A 737 18.51 -35.77 12.09
C SER A 737 18.42 -35.35 10.62
N ASN A 738 19.11 -34.29 10.23
CA ASN A 738 19.18 -33.76 8.85
C ASN A 738 20.52 -32.99 8.64
N PHE A 739 20.90 -32.81 7.37
CA PHE A 739 22.02 -31.92 7.03
C PHE A 739 21.65 -30.43 7.13
N GLY A 740 20.37 -30.09 7.03
CA GLY A 740 19.87 -28.72 7.27
C GLY A 740 19.61 -28.48 8.76
N ASN A 741 19.95 -27.28 9.25
CA ASN A 741 19.77 -26.93 10.65
C ASN A 741 18.35 -26.53 10.99
N THR A 742 17.52 -26.24 9.98
CA THR A 742 16.16 -25.75 10.17
C THR A 742 15.19 -26.40 9.19
N VAL A 743 13.95 -26.52 9.60
CA VAL A 743 12.84 -26.97 8.77
C VAL A 743 11.66 -25.98 8.88
N LEU A 744 11.08 -25.64 7.74
CA LEU A 744 9.83 -24.87 7.70
C LEU A 744 8.66 -25.80 7.99
N THR A 745 7.90 -25.53 9.04
CA THR A 745 6.75 -26.36 9.46
C THR A 745 5.68 -25.50 10.14
N ASN A 746 4.48 -26.04 10.30
CA ASN A 746 3.37 -25.37 10.99
C ASN A 746 3.50 -25.50 12.50
N ILE A 747 4.09 -24.53 13.14
CA ILE A 747 4.26 -24.46 14.60
C ILE A 747 4.11 -23.03 15.06
N GLY A 748 3.15 -22.81 15.90
CA GLY A 748 2.98 -21.51 16.51
C GLY A 748 1.56 -21.00 16.42
N SER A 749 1.27 -20.04 17.26
CA SER A 749 -0.01 -19.32 17.27
C SER A 749 0.22 -17.88 17.71
N MET A 750 -0.64 -16.97 17.22
CA MET A 750 -0.64 -15.59 17.65
C MET A 750 -2.07 -15.07 17.80
N GLU A 751 -2.19 -14.08 18.67
CA GLU A 751 -3.45 -13.40 18.93
C GLU A 751 -3.33 -11.91 18.62
N ASN A 752 -4.39 -11.36 18.03
CA ASN A 752 -4.51 -9.94 17.74
C ASN A 752 -5.93 -9.47 18.10
N LYS A 753 -6.03 -8.55 19.03
CA LYS A 753 -7.30 -8.03 19.56
C LYS A 753 -7.31 -6.52 19.56
N GLY A 754 -8.49 -5.94 19.39
CA GLY A 754 -8.59 -4.49 19.36
C GLY A 754 -9.99 -3.94 19.34
N VAL A 755 -10.05 -2.60 19.47
CA VAL A 755 -11.26 -1.80 19.35
C VAL A 755 -11.03 -0.75 18.28
N GLU A 756 -11.90 -0.72 17.29
CA GLU A 756 -11.91 0.24 16.20
C GLU A 756 -13.11 1.17 16.37
N PHE A 757 -12.96 2.44 16.08
CA PHE A 757 -14.07 3.37 16.05
C PHE A 757 -13.92 4.38 14.93
N ASN A 758 -15.05 4.76 14.38
CA ASN A 758 -15.18 5.80 13.36
C ASN A 758 -16.31 6.74 13.76
N LEU A 759 -16.07 8.04 13.67
CA LEU A 759 -17.04 9.08 14.01
C LEU A 759 -17.00 10.15 12.95
N ASN A 760 -18.15 10.43 12.33
CA ASN A 760 -18.36 11.55 11.44
C ASN A 760 -19.37 12.50 12.10
N PHE A 761 -19.01 13.77 12.15
CA PHE A 761 -19.79 14.84 12.72
C PHE A 761 -19.99 15.95 11.70
N ILE A 762 -21.25 16.34 11.47
CA ILE A 762 -21.66 17.39 10.53
C ILE A 762 -22.30 18.54 11.34
N PRO A 763 -21.48 19.41 11.99
CA PRO A 763 -21.98 20.48 12.86
C PRO A 763 -22.75 21.54 12.10
N VAL A 764 -22.37 21.81 10.85
CA VAL A 764 -22.99 22.82 10.01
C VAL A 764 -23.37 22.22 8.66
N GLN A 765 -24.65 22.30 8.32
CA GLN A 765 -25.17 21.93 7.02
C GLN A 765 -26.26 22.93 6.64
N THR A 766 -25.90 23.85 5.77
CA THR A 766 -26.81 24.89 5.23
C THR A 766 -26.63 24.96 3.73
N LYS A 767 -27.42 25.78 3.05
CA LYS A 767 -27.30 26.00 1.60
C LYS A 767 -25.88 26.40 1.18
N ASP A 768 -25.22 27.28 1.93
CA ASP A 768 -23.94 27.86 1.57
C ASP A 768 -22.76 27.20 2.32
N TRP A 769 -22.99 26.63 3.51
CA TRP A 769 -21.96 26.06 4.35
C TRP A 769 -22.19 24.58 4.64
N ASN A 770 -21.16 23.78 4.44
CA ASN A 770 -21.13 22.40 4.88
C ASN A 770 -19.80 22.15 5.60
N LEU A 771 -19.85 21.75 6.86
CA LEU A 771 -18.68 21.37 7.65
C LEU A 771 -18.84 19.93 8.07
N THR A 772 -17.86 19.10 7.73
CA THR A 772 -17.75 17.70 8.18
C THR A 772 -16.44 17.53 8.91
N VAL A 773 -16.48 16.91 10.08
CA VAL A 773 -15.31 16.51 10.86
C VAL A 773 -15.36 15.00 11.02
N GLY A 774 -14.30 14.33 10.60
CA GLY A 774 -14.13 12.89 10.74
C GLY A 774 -13.01 12.56 11.74
N PHE A 775 -13.25 11.59 12.58
CA PHE A 775 -12.26 11.02 13.49
C PHE A 775 -12.38 9.50 13.49
N ASN A 776 -11.27 8.81 13.36
CA ASN A 776 -11.20 7.36 13.49
C ASN A 776 -9.99 6.95 14.31
N GLY A 777 -10.08 5.81 14.96
CA GLY A 777 -8.98 5.30 15.75
C GLY A 777 -9.09 3.80 15.98
N THR A 778 -7.95 3.23 16.33
CA THR A 778 -7.81 1.79 16.58
C THR A 778 -6.87 1.59 17.75
N PHE A 779 -7.37 0.96 18.81
CA PHE A 779 -6.56 0.35 19.84
C PHE A 779 -6.32 -1.10 19.45
N GLN A 780 -5.07 -1.54 19.48
CA GLN A 780 -4.71 -2.91 19.15
C GLN A 780 -3.64 -3.47 20.10
N HIS A 781 -3.69 -4.79 20.27
CA HIS A 781 -2.66 -5.54 20.94
C HIS A 781 -2.41 -6.85 20.19
N THR A 782 -1.15 -7.16 19.96
CA THR A 782 -0.73 -8.37 19.23
C THR A 782 0.33 -9.09 20.04
N GLU A 783 0.19 -10.41 20.22
CA GLU A 783 1.15 -11.23 20.95
C GLU A 783 1.27 -12.63 20.35
N PHE A 784 2.42 -13.26 20.52
CA PHE A 784 2.59 -14.68 20.26
C PHE A 784 2.05 -15.49 21.43
N THR A 785 1.20 -16.47 21.15
CA THR A 785 0.68 -17.40 22.16
C THR A 785 1.40 -18.75 22.16
N LYS A 786 2.05 -19.10 21.04
CA LYS A 786 2.88 -20.29 20.88
C LYS A 786 3.92 -20.08 19.80
N LEU A 787 5.17 -20.59 19.97
CA LEU A 787 6.26 -20.49 18.98
C LEU A 787 6.99 -21.82 18.72
N ASN A 788 6.88 -22.80 19.62
CA ASN A 788 7.52 -24.13 19.49
C ASN A 788 6.61 -25.24 20.03
N ASN A 789 7.05 -26.48 19.93
CA ASN A 789 6.33 -27.65 20.47
C ASN A 789 6.82 -28.07 21.86
N THR A 790 7.76 -27.34 22.44
CA THR A 790 8.26 -27.56 23.80
C THR A 790 7.74 -26.48 24.71
N ASP A 791 7.43 -26.80 25.98
CA ASP A 791 7.03 -25.82 27.00
C ASP A 791 8.28 -25.10 27.56
N ASP A 792 9.10 -24.54 26.64
CA ASP A 792 10.26 -23.74 27.02
C ASP A 792 9.89 -22.26 27.06
N PRO A 793 9.75 -21.65 28.24
CA PRO A 793 9.36 -20.24 28.38
C PRO A 793 10.44 -19.26 27.90
N ASP A 794 11.68 -19.74 27.74
CA ASP A 794 12.80 -18.92 27.29
C ASP A 794 13.04 -19.02 25.79
N TYR A 795 12.32 -19.90 25.12
CA TYR A 795 12.41 -19.99 23.66
C TYR A 795 12.04 -18.67 22.99
N ASN A 796 12.93 -18.21 22.15
CA ASN A 796 12.74 -17.01 21.36
C ASN A 796 13.39 -17.14 19.97
N ILE A 797 12.94 -16.33 19.04
CA ILE A 797 13.49 -16.20 17.69
C ILE A 797 14.06 -14.80 17.59
N GLN A 798 15.38 -14.68 17.45
CA GLN A 798 16.03 -13.39 17.30
C GLN A 798 15.86 -12.86 15.86
N THR A 799 15.70 -11.53 15.75
CA THR A 799 15.57 -10.79 14.49
C THR A 799 16.08 -9.36 14.65
N GLY A 800 16.07 -8.55 13.56
CA GLY A 800 16.44 -7.14 13.61
C GLY A 800 17.94 -6.89 13.61
N SER A 801 18.55 -6.80 12.43
CA SER A 801 19.96 -6.43 12.25
C SER A 801 20.14 -4.91 12.39
N ILE A 802 21.26 -4.48 12.94
CA ILE A 802 21.69 -3.08 13.03
C ILE A 802 23.00 -2.86 12.25
N THR A 803 23.30 -1.62 11.91
CA THR A 803 24.42 -1.24 11.02
C THR A 803 25.80 -1.69 11.53
N LYS A 804 26.06 -1.54 12.83
CA LYS A 804 27.35 -1.88 13.45
C LYS A 804 27.35 -3.25 14.15
N GLY A 805 26.20 -3.90 14.22
CA GLY A 805 26.09 -5.20 14.89
C GLY A 805 26.55 -6.35 14.00
N THR A 806 27.46 -7.17 14.47
CA THR A 806 27.93 -8.37 13.78
C THR A 806 27.49 -9.61 14.54
N GLY A 807 26.65 -10.44 13.93
CA GLY A 807 26.26 -11.75 14.49
C GLY A 807 25.21 -11.70 15.61
N ASN A 808 24.84 -10.53 16.10
CA ASN A 808 23.77 -10.34 17.11
C ASN A 808 22.56 -9.65 16.46
N LEU A 809 21.38 -9.90 17.01
CA LEU A 809 20.12 -9.33 16.54
C LEU A 809 19.45 -8.55 17.67
N LEU A 810 18.79 -7.45 17.34
CA LEU A 810 18.28 -6.47 18.31
C LEU A 810 16.91 -6.82 18.88
N GLN A 811 16.16 -7.66 18.20
CA GLN A 811 14.75 -7.93 18.49
C GLN A 811 14.50 -9.42 18.67
N ILE A 812 13.39 -9.74 19.32
CA ILE A 812 12.93 -11.12 19.49
C ILE A 812 11.44 -11.30 19.17
N HIS A 813 11.11 -12.50 18.75
CA HIS A 813 9.76 -13.05 18.86
C HIS A 813 9.73 -14.01 20.03
N LYS A 814 8.91 -13.74 21.03
CA LYS A 814 8.78 -14.54 22.27
C LYS A 814 7.31 -14.64 22.64
N VAL A 815 6.90 -15.76 23.23
CA VAL A 815 5.52 -15.97 23.73
C VAL A 815 5.20 -14.92 24.80
N GLY A 816 4.00 -14.34 24.73
CA GLY A 816 3.52 -13.27 25.59
C GLY A 816 3.98 -11.85 25.19
N TYR A 817 4.71 -11.71 24.08
CA TYR A 817 5.22 -10.43 23.60
C TYR A 817 4.76 -10.15 22.17
N ALA A 818 4.76 -8.86 21.84
CA ALA A 818 4.47 -8.39 20.48
C ALA A 818 5.59 -8.79 19.49
N PRO A 819 5.26 -8.95 18.20
CA PRO A 819 6.27 -9.13 17.16
C PRO A 819 7.29 -7.99 17.17
N TYR A 820 8.56 -8.31 16.95
CA TYR A 820 9.69 -7.37 16.91
C TYR A 820 9.93 -6.65 18.26
N THR A 821 9.63 -7.27 19.40
CA THR A 821 9.95 -6.71 20.71
C THR A 821 11.46 -6.52 20.85
N PHE A 822 11.89 -5.35 21.33
CA PHE A 822 13.30 -5.00 21.45
C PHE A 822 13.95 -5.77 22.60
N TYR A 823 15.18 -6.23 22.34
CA TYR A 823 16.00 -7.04 23.23
C TYR A 823 17.36 -6.39 23.34
N CYS A 824 17.57 -5.60 24.41
CA CYS A 824 18.65 -4.63 24.53
C CYS A 824 19.51 -4.90 25.78
N PHE A 825 20.70 -4.27 25.82
CA PHE A 825 21.44 -4.06 27.07
C PHE A 825 20.93 -2.79 27.77
N GLN A 826 20.91 -2.79 29.09
CA GLN A 826 20.52 -1.64 29.88
C GLN A 826 21.70 -0.70 30.08
N GLN A 827 21.56 0.58 29.70
CA GLN A 827 22.57 1.62 29.85
C GLN A 827 22.73 2.03 31.32
N VAL A 828 23.98 2.28 31.74
CA VAL A 828 24.31 2.92 33.03
C VAL A 828 24.50 4.41 32.81
N TYR A 829 23.91 5.23 33.70
CA TYR A 829 23.99 6.69 33.68
C TYR A 829 24.71 7.20 34.93
N ASP A 830 25.35 8.36 34.82
CA ASP A 830 25.91 9.09 35.97
C ASP A 830 24.81 9.80 36.79
N GLN A 831 25.21 10.51 37.84
CA GLN A 831 24.27 11.21 38.74
C GLN A 831 23.54 12.38 38.06
N ASP A 832 24.11 12.91 36.98
CA ASP A 832 23.56 14.00 36.16
C ASP A 832 22.67 13.50 35.02
N GLY A 833 22.53 12.16 34.88
CA GLY A 833 21.73 11.52 33.83
C GLY A 833 22.45 11.37 32.49
N ASN A 834 23.78 11.56 32.43
CA ASN A 834 24.55 11.33 31.21
C ASN A 834 24.91 9.85 31.09
N PRO A 835 24.88 9.26 29.89
CA PRO A 835 25.25 7.87 29.68
C PRO A 835 26.77 7.69 29.87
N ILE A 836 27.17 6.65 30.57
CA ILE A 836 28.57 6.31 30.75
C ILE A 836 28.99 5.34 29.62
N GLN A 837 29.96 5.73 28.81
CA GLN A 837 30.39 4.95 27.65
C GLN A 837 30.87 3.55 28.03
N ASN A 838 30.34 2.52 27.35
CA ASN A 838 30.65 1.09 27.57
C ASN A 838 30.30 0.57 28.98
N ALA A 839 29.50 1.30 29.75
CA ALA A 839 28.98 0.86 31.03
C ALA A 839 27.55 0.36 30.88
N LEU A 840 27.34 -0.90 30.97
CA LEU A 840 26.06 -1.60 30.87
C LEU A 840 25.77 -2.35 32.18
N VAL A 841 24.49 -2.62 32.43
CA VAL A 841 24.10 -3.34 33.65
C VAL A 841 24.40 -4.83 33.50
N ASP A 842 25.24 -5.35 34.40
CA ASP A 842 25.49 -6.78 34.59
C ASP A 842 24.28 -7.38 35.34
N ARG A 843 23.41 -8.04 34.58
CA ARG A 843 22.10 -8.52 35.08
C ARG A 843 22.22 -9.89 35.76
N ASP A 844 23.11 -10.76 35.28
CA ASP A 844 23.38 -12.09 35.88
C ASP A 844 24.42 -12.04 36.99
N LYS A 845 25.12 -10.89 37.15
CA LYS A 845 26.09 -10.59 38.19
C LYS A 845 27.34 -11.50 38.16
N ASP A 846 27.75 -11.88 36.98
CA ASP A 846 28.93 -12.69 36.76
C ASP A 846 30.22 -11.86 36.63
N GLY A 847 30.10 -10.52 36.62
CA GLY A 847 31.21 -9.56 36.50
C GLY A 847 31.66 -9.30 35.06
N LYS A 848 30.89 -9.75 34.05
CA LYS A 848 31.14 -9.53 32.64
C LYS A 848 29.87 -9.13 31.93
N ILE A 849 29.97 -8.30 30.91
CA ILE A 849 28.85 -8.01 30.03
C ILE A 849 28.83 -8.97 28.85
N THR A 850 27.80 -9.79 28.80
CA THR A 850 27.61 -10.84 27.79
C THR A 850 26.19 -10.82 27.23
N GLN A 851 25.85 -11.71 26.31
CA GLN A 851 24.48 -11.81 25.77
C GLN A 851 23.42 -12.17 26.84
N ALA A 852 23.84 -12.73 27.98
CA ALA A 852 22.99 -13.07 29.12
C ALA A 852 22.47 -11.82 29.86
N ASP A 853 23.14 -10.67 29.72
CA ASP A 853 22.73 -9.39 30.35
C ASP A 853 21.67 -8.63 29.56
N ARG A 854 21.32 -9.11 28.40
CA ARG A 854 20.23 -8.50 27.61
C ARG A 854 18.87 -8.77 28.27
N TYR A 855 17.95 -7.84 28.09
CA TYR A 855 16.60 -7.96 28.63
C TYR A 855 15.55 -7.62 27.59
N VAL A 856 14.37 -8.19 27.78
CA VAL A 856 13.19 -7.89 26.98
C VAL A 856 12.60 -6.57 27.47
N THR A 857 12.44 -5.60 26.59
CA THR A 857 12.09 -4.22 26.98
C THR A 857 10.58 -3.97 27.09
N ASP A 858 9.72 -4.91 26.77
CA ASP A 858 8.28 -4.74 26.57
C ASP A 858 7.89 -3.65 25.55
N LYS A 859 8.85 -3.20 24.74
CA LYS A 859 8.70 -2.16 23.73
C LYS A 859 8.82 -2.75 22.33
N SER A 860 7.93 -2.34 21.43
CA SER A 860 7.91 -2.82 20.05
C SER A 860 7.63 -1.67 19.08
N PRO A 861 7.90 -1.83 17.77
CA PRO A 861 7.53 -0.85 16.76
C PRO A 861 6.02 -0.79 16.48
N ASN A 862 5.25 -1.77 16.96
CA ASN A 862 3.81 -1.82 16.77
C ASN A 862 3.12 -0.77 17.66
N PRO A 863 2.28 0.12 17.12
CA PRO A 863 1.56 1.08 17.94
C PRO A 863 0.45 0.41 18.74
N ASP A 864 0.24 0.85 19.98
CA ASP A 864 -0.93 0.50 20.78
C ASP A 864 -2.19 1.21 20.28
N PHE A 865 -2.02 2.44 19.78
CA PHE A 865 -3.10 3.27 19.27
C PHE A 865 -2.66 4.01 18.00
N PHE A 866 -3.46 3.93 16.95
CA PHE A 866 -3.30 4.79 15.79
C PHE A 866 -4.64 5.41 15.38
N TYR A 867 -4.59 6.62 14.82
CA TYR A 867 -5.78 7.42 14.57
C TYR A 867 -5.64 8.32 13.34
N GLY A 868 -6.79 8.73 12.81
CA GLY A 868 -6.89 9.71 11.75
C GLY A 868 -7.92 10.79 12.06
N ILE A 869 -7.61 12.02 11.67
CA ILE A 869 -8.50 13.18 11.77
C ILE A 869 -8.65 13.84 10.41
N SER A 870 -9.86 14.25 10.09
CA SER A 870 -10.14 14.97 8.86
C SER A 870 -11.15 16.08 9.07
N LEU A 871 -10.98 17.17 8.33
CA LEU A 871 -11.93 18.26 8.27
C LEU A 871 -12.20 18.62 6.82
N LYS A 872 -13.46 18.81 6.48
CA LYS A 872 -13.90 19.26 5.17
C LYS A 872 -14.93 20.39 5.35
N LEU A 873 -14.59 21.54 4.81
CA LEU A 873 -15.43 22.73 4.84
C LEU A 873 -15.73 23.15 3.42
N SER A 874 -16.99 23.32 3.09
CA SER A 874 -17.44 23.92 1.84
C SER A 874 -18.20 25.20 2.13
N TYR A 875 -17.87 26.26 1.39
CA TYR A 875 -18.58 27.53 1.42
C TYR A 875 -18.83 28.03 0.00
N LYS A 876 -20.07 27.90 -0.47
CA LYS A 876 -20.42 28.19 -1.87
C LYS A 876 -19.49 27.42 -2.83
N ASN A 877 -18.66 28.16 -3.57
CA ASN A 877 -17.72 27.60 -4.54
C ASN A 877 -16.33 27.29 -3.95
N TRP A 878 -16.09 27.64 -2.69
CA TRP A 878 -14.86 27.34 -1.99
C TRP A 878 -14.94 26.00 -1.29
N ASP A 879 -13.85 25.25 -1.32
CA ASP A 879 -13.64 24.07 -0.49
C ASP A 879 -12.28 24.14 0.21
N PHE A 880 -12.29 23.85 1.49
CA PHE A 880 -11.11 23.75 2.33
C PHE A 880 -11.12 22.38 3.03
N GLY A 881 -9.95 21.76 3.17
CA GLY A 881 -9.85 20.52 3.89
C GLY A 881 -8.46 20.28 4.42
N PHE A 882 -8.39 19.47 5.48
CA PHE A 882 -7.13 18.90 5.94
C PHE A 882 -7.34 17.46 6.41
N ASN A 883 -6.26 16.70 6.37
CA ASN A 883 -6.17 15.36 6.91
C ASN A 883 -4.88 15.21 7.71
N GLY A 884 -4.95 14.48 8.79
CA GLY A 884 -3.79 14.13 9.59
C GLY A 884 -3.97 12.77 10.22
N HIS A 885 -2.88 12.15 10.59
CA HIS A 885 -2.88 10.88 11.31
C HIS A 885 -1.78 10.85 12.35
N GLY A 886 -1.85 9.87 13.24
CA GLY A 886 -0.84 9.67 14.25
C GLY A 886 -0.85 8.27 14.82
N SER A 887 0.19 7.96 15.55
CA SER A 887 0.29 6.74 16.35
C SER A 887 0.88 7.03 17.71
N ALA A 888 0.56 6.17 18.69
CA ALA A 888 1.07 6.23 20.04
C ALA A 888 1.42 4.83 20.57
N GLY A 889 2.43 4.75 21.42
CA GLY A 889 2.91 3.50 21.99
C GLY A 889 3.91 2.74 21.12
N ASN A 890 4.22 3.23 19.93
CA ASN A 890 5.27 2.66 19.08
C ASN A 890 6.66 3.17 19.46
N TRP A 891 7.64 2.27 19.38
CA TRP A 891 9.03 2.56 19.69
C TRP A 891 9.91 2.30 18.48
N VAL A 892 10.99 3.08 18.35
CA VAL A 892 11.97 2.97 17.29
C VAL A 892 13.35 2.89 17.89
N PHE A 893 14.18 1.99 17.36
CA PHE A 893 15.59 1.96 17.67
C PHE A 893 16.33 2.86 16.67
N ASN A 894 16.93 3.92 17.19
CA ASN A 894 17.71 4.88 16.42
C ASN A 894 19.10 4.29 16.11
N ASP A 895 19.17 3.45 15.09
CA ASP A 895 20.41 2.78 14.66
C ASP A 895 21.40 3.78 14.07
N PHE A 896 20.91 4.88 13.47
CA PHE A 896 21.76 6.00 13.09
C PHE A 896 22.51 6.58 14.28
N ALA A 897 21.82 6.85 15.38
CA ALA A 897 22.41 7.34 16.62
C ALA A 897 23.36 6.29 17.24
N SER A 898 22.94 5.03 17.28
CA SER A 898 23.76 3.91 17.81
C SER A 898 25.07 3.79 17.05
N ALA A 899 25.02 3.68 15.73
CA ALA A 899 26.20 3.51 14.89
C ALA A 899 27.17 4.70 14.93
N ASN A 900 26.70 5.89 15.27
CA ASN A 900 27.45 7.14 15.21
C ASN A 900 27.50 7.89 16.56
N SER A 901 27.40 7.16 17.67
CA SER A 901 27.38 7.71 19.03
C SER A 901 28.74 8.09 19.59
N THR A 902 29.84 7.76 18.90
CA THR A 902 31.21 8.04 19.33
C THR A 902 31.98 8.86 18.33
N SER A 903 32.87 9.72 18.80
CA SER A 903 33.86 10.43 17.97
C SER A 903 35.19 9.68 17.82
N ASN A 904 35.27 8.43 18.24
CA ASN A 904 36.45 7.62 18.04
C ASN A 904 36.69 7.41 16.53
N ILE A 905 37.92 7.69 16.08
CA ILE A 905 38.39 7.51 14.71
C ILE A 905 39.38 6.35 14.63
N ASP A 906 39.13 5.45 13.68
CA ASP A 906 40.20 4.50 13.29
C ASP A 906 41.15 5.19 12.30
N ILE A 907 42.22 5.77 12.83
CA ILE A 907 43.24 6.46 12.05
C ILE A 907 43.94 5.55 11.02
N ASN A 908 43.87 4.24 11.18
CA ASN A 908 44.47 3.30 10.23
C ASN A 908 43.55 3.02 9.03
N ALA A 909 42.26 3.29 9.17
CA ALA A 909 41.33 3.22 8.04
C ALA A 909 41.54 4.32 6.99
N GLY A 910 42.33 5.37 7.34
CA GLY A 910 42.67 6.45 6.40
C GLY A 910 41.48 7.36 6.05
N ASN A 911 40.46 7.44 6.89
CA ASN A 911 39.36 8.37 6.73
C ASN A 911 39.10 9.20 8.00
N LEU A 912 38.55 10.39 7.79
CA LEU A 912 38.07 11.27 8.84
C LEU A 912 36.57 11.51 8.58
N PRO A 913 35.66 10.73 9.19
CA PRO A 913 34.21 10.90 8.98
C PRO A 913 33.71 12.14 9.72
N ASN A 914 32.61 12.73 9.24
CA ASN A 914 31.84 13.68 10.03
C ASN A 914 31.21 12.98 11.25
N PHE A 915 30.75 13.74 12.23
CA PHE A 915 30.14 13.20 13.45
C PHE A 915 28.69 13.61 13.58
N ALA A 916 27.88 12.71 14.13
CA ALA A 916 26.55 13.07 14.59
C ALA A 916 26.65 14.11 15.71
N ARG A 917 25.73 15.08 15.74
CA ARG A 917 25.67 16.07 16.84
C ARG A 917 25.49 15.43 18.21
N LEU A 918 24.98 14.19 18.24
CA LEU A 918 24.80 13.39 19.46
C LEU A 918 26.11 13.23 20.25
N VAL A 919 27.27 13.14 19.59
CA VAL A 919 28.57 12.97 20.28
C VAL A 919 28.90 14.11 21.22
N LYS A 920 28.37 15.32 20.98
CA LYS A 920 28.51 16.45 21.91
C LYS A 920 27.73 16.26 23.20
N LYS A 921 26.60 15.48 23.15
CA LYS A 921 25.77 15.19 24.32
C LYS A 921 26.30 13.98 25.09
N THR A 922 26.72 12.94 24.37
CA THR A 922 27.23 11.70 24.99
C THR A 922 28.62 11.87 25.57
N GLY A 923 29.48 12.69 24.95
CA GLY A 923 30.91 12.81 25.29
C GLY A 923 31.70 11.55 24.97
N PHE A 924 31.18 10.63 24.16
CA PHE A 924 31.84 9.36 23.84
C PHE A 924 33.01 9.60 22.89
N THR A 925 34.24 9.32 23.39
CA THR A 925 35.49 9.54 22.62
C THR A 925 36.28 8.24 22.43
N LYS A 926 35.92 7.16 23.11
CA LYS A 926 36.56 5.85 22.97
C LYS A 926 35.80 5.00 21.97
N ALA A 927 36.38 3.92 21.50
CA ALA A 927 35.66 2.92 20.73
C ALA A 927 34.49 2.34 21.57
N ASN A 928 33.33 2.23 20.99
CA ASN A 928 32.23 1.52 21.59
C ASN A 928 32.49 0.03 21.62
N SER A 929 32.11 -0.65 22.72
CA SER A 929 32.08 -2.12 22.75
C SER A 929 30.99 -2.64 21.80
N GLY A 930 31.10 -3.92 21.46
CA GLY A 930 30.07 -4.58 20.62
C GLY A 930 28.68 -4.54 21.24
N GLU A 931 28.60 -4.52 22.55
CA GLU A 931 27.36 -4.50 23.35
C GLU A 931 26.76 -3.10 23.44
N GLN A 932 27.58 -2.03 23.45
CA GLN A 932 27.12 -0.65 23.51
C GLN A 932 26.20 -0.29 22.36
N TRP A 933 26.40 -0.84 21.17
CA TRP A 933 25.54 -0.58 20.02
C TRP A 933 24.12 -1.13 20.19
N TYR A 934 23.89 -2.06 21.10
CA TYR A 934 22.59 -2.65 21.42
C TYR A 934 21.98 -2.05 22.70
N SER A 935 22.50 -0.91 23.18
CA SER A 935 22.01 -0.25 24.38
C SER A 935 20.62 0.33 24.19
N ASP A 936 19.79 0.21 25.23
CA ASP A 936 18.44 0.78 25.28
C ASP A 936 18.42 2.32 25.27
N MET A 937 19.58 3.00 25.45
CA MET A 937 19.69 4.45 25.29
C MET A 937 19.31 4.97 23.89
N PHE A 938 19.35 4.09 22.88
CA PHE A 938 18.97 4.40 21.49
C PHE A 938 17.53 3.99 21.17
N LEU A 939 16.81 3.44 22.14
CA LEU A 939 15.41 3.05 21.98
C LEU A 939 14.51 4.22 22.38
N GLU A 940 13.90 4.85 21.40
CA GLU A 940 13.15 6.09 21.55
C GLU A 940 11.64 5.88 21.32
N ASN A 941 10.83 6.67 22.04
CA ASN A 941 9.40 6.74 21.78
C ASN A 941 9.16 7.46 20.44
N ALA A 942 8.53 6.77 19.50
CA ALA A 942 8.22 7.29 18.18
C ALA A 942 6.73 7.63 18.00
N SER A 943 6.02 7.89 19.09
CA SER A 943 4.66 8.44 19.02
C SER A 943 4.66 9.77 18.28
N PHE A 944 3.66 9.98 17.40
CA PHE A 944 3.62 11.20 16.59
C PHE A 944 2.20 11.60 16.20
N PHE A 945 2.07 12.85 15.78
CA PHE A 945 0.97 13.38 14.97
C PHE A 945 1.56 14.04 13.72
N ARG A 946 1.07 13.66 12.54
CA ARG A 946 1.44 14.25 11.26
C ARG A 946 0.22 14.93 10.64
N MET A 947 0.39 16.16 10.19
CA MET A 947 -0.54 16.83 9.28
C MET A 947 -0.17 16.42 7.85
N ASP A 948 -0.95 15.49 7.28
CA ASP A 948 -0.66 14.89 5.99
C ASP A 948 -0.89 15.86 4.84
N ASP A 949 -2.06 16.50 4.80
CA ASP A 949 -2.37 17.48 3.77
C ASP A 949 -3.29 18.61 4.26
N ILE A 950 -3.11 19.78 3.65
CA ILE A 950 -4.01 20.93 3.72
C ILE A 950 -4.29 21.34 2.28
N ASN A 951 -5.57 21.55 1.94
CA ASN A 951 -5.96 21.98 0.60
C ASN A 951 -7.03 23.07 0.63
N LEU A 952 -6.96 23.97 -0.36
CA LEU A 952 -7.92 25.04 -0.59
C LEU A 952 -8.27 25.06 -2.08
N GLY A 953 -9.54 24.97 -2.42
CA GLY A 953 -10.01 24.96 -3.79
C GLY A 953 -11.11 25.99 -4.06
N TYR A 954 -11.22 26.40 -5.32
CA TYR A 954 -12.31 27.21 -5.81
C TYR A 954 -12.85 26.64 -7.12
N THR A 955 -14.18 26.47 -7.21
CA THR A 955 -14.86 25.92 -8.38
C THR A 955 -15.58 27.03 -9.15
N PHE A 956 -15.24 27.20 -10.42
CA PHE A 956 -15.94 28.04 -11.38
C PHE A 956 -16.99 27.19 -12.07
N ASN A 957 -18.28 27.40 -11.76
CA ASN A 957 -19.38 26.63 -12.32
C ASN A 957 -19.77 27.10 -13.73
N LYS A 958 -19.33 28.30 -14.12
CA LYS A 958 -19.56 28.89 -15.44
C LYS A 958 -18.45 29.87 -15.78
N ILE A 959 -17.87 29.75 -16.96
CA ILE A 959 -16.82 30.65 -17.46
C ILE A 959 -17.27 31.24 -18.79
N GLY A 960 -17.76 32.47 -18.74
CA GLY A 960 -18.33 33.14 -19.93
C GLY A 960 -19.49 32.32 -20.51
N ASN A 961 -19.41 32.00 -21.81
CA ASN A 961 -20.43 31.19 -22.52
C ASN A 961 -20.16 29.68 -22.44
N TRP A 962 -19.10 29.26 -21.77
CA TRP A 962 -18.75 27.85 -21.62
C TRP A 962 -19.59 27.19 -20.51
N LYS A 963 -20.21 26.04 -20.81
CA LYS A 963 -21.12 25.31 -19.92
C LYS A 963 -20.40 24.34 -18.99
N GLY A 964 -19.09 24.22 -19.10
CA GLY A 964 -18.28 23.32 -18.24
C GLY A 964 -17.99 23.92 -16.88
N SER A 965 -17.38 23.13 -16.01
CA SER A 965 -16.87 23.56 -14.71
C SER A 965 -15.35 23.46 -14.65
N MET A 966 -14.70 24.36 -13.89
CA MET A 966 -13.28 24.35 -13.65
C MET A 966 -13.02 24.55 -12.16
N ARG A 967 -12.23 23.63 -11.56
CA ARG A 967 -11.76 23.79 -10.19
C ARG A 967 -10.26 24.00 -10.18
N VAL A 968 -9.81 25.06 -9.48
CA VAL A 968 -8.41 25.31 -9.18
C VAL A 968 -8.19 25.08 -7.68
N ALA A 969 -7.16 24.35 -7.32
CA ALA A 969 -6.85 24.06 -5.92
C ALA A 969 -5.36 24.18 -5.66
N PHE A 970 -5.03 24.75 -4.49
CA PHE A 970 -3.69 24.75 -3.91
C PHE A 970 -3.66 23.74 -2.75
N GLY A 971 -2.56 22.99 -2.62
CA GLY A 971 -2.38 22.01 -1.55
C GLY A 971 -0.95 21.95 -1.06
N VAL A 972 -0.78 21.61 0.21
CA VAL A 972 0.50 21.30 0.84
C VAL A 972 0.41 19.91 1.44
N GLN A 973 1.38 19.05 1.17
CA GLN A 973 1.48 17.71 1.77
C GLN A 973 2.72 17.62 2.65
N ASN A 974 2.68 16.69 3.63
CA ASN A 974 3.70 16.53 4.67
C ASN A 974 3.96 17.88 5.35
N VAL A 975 2.89 18.48 5.89
CA VAL A 975 2.88 19.87 6.34
C VAL A 975 3.79 20.05 7.57
N PHE A 976 3.61 19.21 8.59
CA PHE A 976 4.46 19.09 9.77
C PHE A 976 4.24 17.75 10.48
N VAL A 977 5.20 17.37 11.30
CA VAL A 977 5.12 16.26 12.25
C VAL A 977 5.43 16.78 13.65
N ILE A 978 4.71 16.27 14.65
CA ILE A 978 4.94 16.50 16.08
C ILE A 978 5.34 15.17 16.67
N THR A 979 6.54 15.07 17.23
CA THR A 979 7.10 13.85 17.82
C THR A 979 8.23 14.20 18.78
N ASP A 980 8.50 13.32 19.74
CA ASP A 980 9.69 13.36 20.60
C ASP A 980 10.86 12.55 20.03
N TYR A 981 10.66 11.85 18.91
CA TYR A 981 11.70 11.07 18.25
C TYR A 981 12.81 11.98 17.72
N SER A 982 14.06 11.65 18.01
CA SER A 982 15.22 12.47 17.67
C SER A 982 15.75 12.30 16.25
N GLY A 983 15.32 11.26 15.54
CA GLY A 983 15.68 11.01 14.13
C GLY A 983 14.86 11.86 13.17
N VAL A 984 15.08 11.64 11.88
CA VAL A 984 14.48 12.46 10.80
C VAL A 984 12.96 12.29 10.70
N ASP A 985 12.48 11.07 10.89
CA ASP A 985 11.05 10.76 10.75
C ASP A 985 10.67 9.59 11.67
N PRO A 986 9.60 9.69 12.50
CA PRO A 986 9.16 8.62 13.38
C PRO A 986 8.50 7.44 12.65
N GLU A 987 8.03 7.62 11.41
CA GLU A 987 7.44 6.56 10.60
C GLU A 987 8.52 5.84 9.79
N ILE A 988 9.22 4.89 10.43
CA ILE A 988 10.26 4.12 9.78
C ILE A 988 9.65 3.15 8.75
N PRO A 989 10.16 3.11 7.49
CA PRO A 989 9.70 2.15 6.50
C PRO A 989 9.85 0.70 6.95
N GLY A 990 8.84 -0.11 6.65
CA GLY A 990 8.81 -1.52 7.08
C GLY A 990 8.11 -1.73 8.41
N VAL A 991 8.41 -2.82 9.11
CA VAL A 991 7.67 -3.26 10.31
C VAL A 991 8.56 -3.43 11.54
N ASN A 992 9.88 -3.34 11.39
CA ASN A 992 10.82 -3.62 12.48
C ASN A 992 11.23 -2.38 13.31
N GLY A 993 10.93 -1.16 12.85
CA GLY A 993 11.20 0.05 13.60
C GLY A 993 12.69 0.29 13.92
N ILE A 994 13.59 -0.07 13.02
CA ILE A 994 15.04 0.19 13.13
C ILE A 994 15.39 1.28 12.12
N ASP A 995 15.82 2.46 12.60
CA ASP A 995 16.18 3.61 11.76
C ASP A 995 17.66 3.62 11.42
N GLY A 996 18.01 3.14 10.21
CA GLY A 996 19.38 3.11 9.69
C GLY A 996 19.71 4.26 8.72
N SER A 997 19.12 5.44 8.83
CA SER A 997 19.28 6.60 7.94
C SER A 997 18.30 6.57 6.75
N ILE A 998 17.06 6.90 7.00
CA ILE A 998 16.04 6.95 5.97
C ILE A 998 16.16 8.19 5.07
N TRP A 999 15.72 8.06 3.83
CA TRP A 999 15.53 9.22 2.95
C TRP A 999 14.35 10.07 3.46
N PRO A 1000 14.60 11.36 3.79
CA PRO A 1000 13.57 12.24 4.33
C PRO A 1000 12.39 12.42 3.38
N ARG A 1001 11.17 12.38 3.92
CA ARG A 1001 9.97 12.63 3.10
C ARG A 1001 9.84 14.11 2.77
N PRO A 1002 9.69 14.46 1.47
CA PRO A 1002 9.65 15.86 1.06
C PRO A 1002 8.33 16.53 1.48
N ARG A 1003 8.41 17.84 1.78
CA ARG A 1003 7.22 18.69 1.79
C ARG A 1003 6.86 19.05 0.36
N THR A 1004 5.58 18.87 -0.01
CA THR A 1004 5.11 19.03 -1.38
C THR A 1004 4.08 20.14 -1.48
N TYR A 1005 4.34 21.14 -2.30
CA TYR A 1005 3.42 22.22 -2.66
C TYR A 1005 2.84 21.93 -4.03
N SER A 1006 1.52 21.96 -4.18
CA SER A 1006 0.85 21.58 -5.43
C SER A 1006 -0.19 22.59 -5.89
N LEU A 1007 -0.28 22.78 -7.20
CA LEU A 1007 -1.38 23.46 -7.87
C LEU A 1007 -2.09 22.47 -8.77
N ARG A 1008 -3.40 22.34 -8.60
CA ARG A 1008 -4.24 21.41 -9.35
C ARG A 1008 -5.32 22.13 -10.14
N LEU A 1009 -5.54 21.65 -11.35
CA LEU A 1009 -6.59 22.10 -12.25
C LEU A 1009 -7.47 20.90 -12.67
N ASN A 1010 -8.77 20.97 -12.40
CA ASN A 1010 -9.75 20.00 -12.90
C ASN A 1010 -10.76 20.74 -13.80
N VAL A 1011 -10.95 20.23 -15.01
CA VAL A 1011 -11.85 20.82 -16.01
C VAL A 1011 -12.81 19.74 -16.51
N ASN A 1012 -14.11 20.04 -16.50
CA ASN A 1012 -15.13 19.17 -17.07
C ASN A 1012 -15.84 19.92 -18.20
N PHE A 1013 -15.84 19.31 -19.41
CA PHE A 1013 -16.40 19.85 -20.64
C PHE A 1013 -17.78 19.30 -20.92
#